data_5bc3fce0891f419af271fa8bcdb1a1d2
#
_entry.id   5bc3fce0891f419af271fa8bcdb1a1d2
#
_cell.length_a   1.000
_cell.length_b   1.000
_cell.length_c   1.000
_cell.angle_alpha   90.00
_cell.angle_beta   90.00
_cell.angle_gamma   90.00
#
_symmetry.space_group_name_H-M   'P 1'
#
loop_
_entity.id
_entity.type
_entity.pdbx_description
1 polymer ?
#
loop_
_entity_poly.entity_id
_entity_poly.type
_entity_poly.pdbx_seq_one_letter_code
_entity_poly.pdbx_strand_id
1 'polypeptide(L)'
;MKHDIITDAKKSISGAVHTDRRHDSAEKHVTGRAEYCDDIAEPQGTLHAYLGTSTVAHGLIKSMDLEAVLAAPGVIGVLTADDVPGCNDISPTGQNDEPVFPVDKTEFHGQPLFAVIATSRDAARRATELAKIDYEVLPHALDPVRAMDAGYPHVTAPLKLERGEIAPAFDSAKNRIQGRMTIGGQDHMYLEGQIAFAIPGEDDDVIVHCSTQHPSEAQHMVAHVLGVPSNAVTVNVRRMGGGFGGKESQMNLFCAVAAIAAKKWNCPVKIRPDRDQDMTATGKRHDFVVDYDVAFDDSGRIEAVDGTFAARCGYSSDLSGPVTDRALFHADNAYFYPNVRLTSRPMKTNTVSNTAFRGFGGPQGVVAAERMIEEIAYALGKDPLEIRKANFYGDRNDGRLLTPYHQEVEDNILPRLIGELESSSDYQARREAILQHNARSSILKRGIALTPVKFGISFTATWYNQAGALIHIYNDGSIHLNHGGTEMGQGLNTKVAQVVADAFQVDFERIKITKTTTEKVPNTSATAASSGSDLNSMAALNAAEQLKERLVAFAAERWNTEPETIRFHNNMVEIGSELVSFNDLVRQAYMARVHLSAAGFYKTPKIHWDRAAGKGRPFYYFAYGASCSEVSVDTLTGEYRVERTDILHDVGKSLNPILDKGQVEGAFIQGMGWLTTEELWWDQAGRLRTHAPSTYKIPLASDRPRQFTVKLAEWSENKERTIKRSKAVGEPPFMLGVSVFEALSMAVASVADYRECPRLDAPATPERVLMAIERLKTRE
;
A
#
# COMPACT_ATOMS: atom_id res chain seq x y z
N MET A 1 -43.04 -2.27 32.97
CA MET A 1 -41.84 -3.14 32.93
C MET A 1 -40.76 -2.44 33.74
N LYS A 2 -40.38 -3.05 34.85
CA LYS A 2 -39.31 -2.52 35.71
C LYS A 2 -37.98 -2.71 34.96
N HIS A 3 -37.31 -1.62 34.67
CA HIS A 3 -35.91 -1.69 34.19
C HIS A 3 -35.05 -2.12 35.38
N ASP A 4 -34.47 -3.30 35.29
CA ASP A 4 -33.42 -3.74 36.20
C ASP A 4 -32.26 -2.75 36.09
N ILE A 5 -32.00 -2.06 37.19
CA ILE A 5 -30.79 -1.25 37.35
C ILE A 5 -29.65 -2.23 37.49
N ILE A 6 -28.86 -2.42 36.39
CA ILE A 6 -27.63 -3.20 36.40
C ILE A 6 -26.63 -2.38 37.20
N THR A 7 -26.52 -2.70 38.48
CA THR A 7 -25.41 -2.24 39.35
C THR A 7 -24.21 -3.18 39.21
N ASP A 8 -23.56 -3.15 38.06
CA ASP A 8 -22.17 -3.61 37.93
C ASP A 8 -21.40 -2.52 37.18
N ALA A 9 -20.69 -1.70 37.97
CA ALA A 9 -19.85 -0.66 37.42
C ALA A 9 -18.68 -1.32 36.66
N LYS A 10 -18.87 -1.56 35.37
CA LYS A 10 -17.76 -1.87 34.47
C LYS A 10 -16.69 -0.78 34.68
N LYS A 11 -15.49 -1.18 35.06
CA LYS A 11 -14.37 -0.24 35.32
C LYS A 11 -13.90 0.50 34.04
N SER A 12 -14.35 0.09 32.84
CA SER A 12 -14.04 0.69 31.55
C SER A 12 -15.10 0.36 30.51
N ILE A 13 -15.22 1.20 29.48
CA ILE A 13 -16.07 0.94 28.31
C ILE A 13 -15.58 -0.30 27.54
N SER A 14 -16.49 -0.97 26.82
CA SER A 14 -16.09 -2.00 25.86
C SER A 14 -15.41 -1.36 24.63
N GLY A 15 -14.33 -1.95 24.15
CA GLY A 15 -13.63 -1.50 22.93
C GLY A 15 -12.97 -0.12 23.04
N ALA A 16 -12.46 0.24 24.22
CA ALA A 16 -11.62 1.41 24.39
C ALA A 16 -10.34 1.30 23.51
N VAL A 17 -9.74 2.43 23.16
CA VAL A 17 -8.42 2.44 22.50
C VAL A 17 -7.38 1.72 23.36
N HIS A 18 -6.34 1.19 22.71
CA HIS A 18 -5.28 0.38 23.34
C HIS A 18 -5.75 -0.98 23.89
N THR A 19 -6.95 -1.43 23.50
CA THR A 19 -7.44 -2.77 23.85
C THR A 19 -7.68 -3.61 22.60
N ASP A 20 -7.56 -4.92 22.76
CA ASP A 20 -7.85 -5.87 21.69
C ASP A 20 -9.33 -5.83 21.30
N ARG A 21 -9.58 -5.57 20.05
CA ARG A 21 -10.92 -5.65 19.47
C ARG A 21 -10.84 -6.37 18.13
N ARG A 22 -11.70 -7.36 17.92
CA ARG A 22 -11.81 -8.04 16.62
C ARG A 22 -12.27 -7.05 15.55
N HIS A 23 -11.86 -7.29 14.32
CA HIS A 23 -12.32 -6.56 13.14
C HIS A 23 -13.86 -6.51 13.09
N ASP A 24 -14.44 -5.35 12.73
CA ASP A 24 -15.91 -5.12 12.71
C ASP A 24 -16.69 -6.12 11.85
N SER A 25 -16.03 -6.70 10.86
CA SER A 25 -16.61 -7.66 9.94
C SER A 25 -16.18 -9.10 10.19
N ALA A 26 -15.36 -9.39 11.23
CA ALA A 26 -14.80 -10.73 11.46
C ALA A 26 -15.87 -11.83 11.52
N GLU A 27 -16.95 -11.63 12.29
CA GLU A 27 -18.06 -12.59 12.37
C GLU A 27 -18.80 -12.72 11.04
N LYS A 28 -18.96 -11.60 10.31
CA LYS A 28 -19.65 -11.60 9.01
C LYS A 28 -18.89 -12.41 7.97
N HIS A 29 -17.52 -12.35 7.98
CA HIS A 29 -16.69 -13.13 7.07
C HIS A 29 -16.87 -14.64 7.32
N VAL A 30 -16.73 -15.11 8.56
CA VAL A 30 -16.81 -16.55 8.86
C VAL A 30 -18.22 -17.12 8.80
N THR A 31 -19.25 -16.26 8.79
CA THR A 31 -20.66 -16.68 8.66
C THR A 31 -21.24 -16.46 7.26
N GLY A 32 -20.43 -15.97 6.30
CA GLY A 32 -20.88 -15.66 4.93
C GLY A 32 -21.84 -14.47 4.83
N ARG A 33 -21.94 -13.64 5.87
CA ARG A 33 -22.81 -12.44 5.89
C ARG A 33 -22.08 -11.15 5.50
N ALA A 34 -20.78 -11.22 5.22
CA ALA A 34 -20.04 -10.06 4.72
C ALA A 34 -20.42 -9.82 3.26
N GLU A 35 -21.01 -8.67 2.98
CA GLU A 35 -21.44 -8.26 1.64
C GLU A 35 -20.32 -7.46 0.96
N TYR A 36 -19.85 -7.93 -0.18
CA TYR A 36 -18.91 -7.28 -1.07
C TYR A 36 -19.63 -6.64 -2.26
N CYS A 37 -18.91 -5.96 -3.14
CA CYS A 37 -19.51 -5.33 -4.31
C CYS A 37 -20.18 -6.37 -5.25
N ASP A 38 -19.61 -7.58 -5.36
CA ASP A 38 -20.18 -8.65 -6.17
C ASP A 38 -21.47 -9.26 -5.58
N ASP A 39 -21.65 -9.16 -4.28
CA ASP A 39 -22.82 -9.70 -3.56
C ASP A 39 -24.05 -8.78 -3.59
N ILE A 40 -23.90 -7.54 -4.09
CA ILE A 40 -25.02 -6.62 -4.21
C ILE A 40 -26.06 -7.19 -5.18
N ALA A 41 -27.29 -7.32 -4.69
CA ALA A 41 -28.39 -7.85 -5.49
C ALA A 41 -28.58 -7.03 -6.79
N GLU A 42 -28.58 -7.72 -7.91
CA GLU A 42 -28.74 -7.10 -9.24
C GLU A 42 -30.22 -6.83 -9.51
N PRO A 43 -30.63 -5.58 -9.79
CA PRO A 43 -31.99 -5.28 -10.28
C PRO A 43 -32.28 -6.03 -11.59
N GLN A 44 -33.56 -6.28 -11.85
CA GLN A 44 -33.99 -6.91 -13.11
C GLN A 44 -33.54 -6.03 -14.30
N GLY A 45 -32.99 -6.66 -15.32
CA GLY A 45 -32.47 -5.97 -16.51
C GLY A 45 -31.04 -5.48 -16.38
N THR A 46 -30.33 -5.83 -15.31
CA THR A 46 -28.89 -5.55 -15.17
C THR A 46 -28.12 -6.15 -16.36
N LEU A 47 -27.28 -5.34 -17.00
CA LEU A 47 -26.36 -5.76 -18.04
C LEU A 47 -24.95 -5.98 -17.49
N HIS A 48 -24.15 -6.72 -18.23
CA HIS A 48 -22.79 -7.06 -17.87
C HIS A 48 -21.81 -6.59 -18.93
N ALA A 49 -20.71 -5.97 -18.48
CA ALA A 49 -19.63 -5.54 -19.36
C ALA A 49 -18.42 -6.48 -19.27
N TYR A 50 -17.73 -6.65 -20.40
CA TYR A 50 -16.43 -7.34 -20.45
C TYR A 50 -15.52 -6.67 -21.49
N LEU A 51 -14.20 -6.57 -21.19
CA LEU A 51 -13.26 -5.82 -22.00
C LEU A 51 -12.68 -6.68 -23.13
N GLY A 52 -12.73 -6.15 -24.36
CA GLY A 52 -11.96 -6.68 -25.49
C GLY A 52 -10.58 -6.02 -25.51
N THR A 53 -9.52 -6.84 -25.61
CA THR A 53 -8.15 -6.39 -25.37
C THR A 53 -7.22 -6.60 -26.56
N SER A 54 -6.15 -5.82 -26.62
CA SER A 54 -5.09 -5.93 -27.62
C SER A 54 -4.34 -7.27 -27.54
N THR A 55 -3.98 -7.79 -28.71
CA THR A 55 -3.16 -9.00 -28.87
C THR A 55 -1.71 -8.72 -29.23
N VAL A 56 -1.31 -7.45 -29.31
CA VAL A 56 0.06 -7.00 -29.59
C VAL A 56 0.57 -6.04 -28.51
N ALA A 57 1.87 -6.02 -28.28
CA ALA A 57 2.49 -5.16 -27.29
C ALA A 57 2.58 -3.69 -27.70
N HIS A 58 2.67 -3.42 -29.01
CA HIS A 58 2.73 -2.07 -29.56
C HIS A 58 2.32 -2.12 -31.04
N GLY A 59 1.37 -1.31 -31.42
CA GLY A 59 0.90 -1.30 -32.82
C GLY A 59 -0.10 -0.19 -33.13
N LEU A 60 -0.11 0.25 -34.39
CA LEU A 60 -1.19 1.10 -34.91
C LEU A 60 -2.41 0.23 -35.20
N ILE A 61 -3.58 0.66 -34.77
CA ILE A 61 -4.87 0.02 -35.05
C ILE A 61 -5.31 0.46 -36.43
N LYS A 62 -5.24 -0.45 -37.41
CA LYS A 62 -5.64 -0.15 -38.81
C LYS A 62 -7.13 -0.30 -39.02
N SER A 63 -7.73 -1.30 -38.37
CA SER A 63 -9.19 -1.52 -38.39
C SER A 63 -9.61 -2.37 -37.19
N MET A 64 -10.85 -2.17 -36.77
CA MET A 64 -11.49 -2.97 -35.73
C MET A 64 -12.88 -3.38 -36.23
N ASP A 65 -13.02 -4.62 -36.70
CA ASP A 65 -14.30 -5.19 -37.15
C ASP A 65 -15.01 -5.86 -35.97
N LEU A 66 -16.12 -5.28 -35.54
CA LEU A 66 -16.96 -5.72 -34.42
C LEU A 66 -18.34 -6.24 -34.88
N GLU A 67 -18.59 -6.47 -36.19
CA GLU A 67 -19.88 -6.93 -36.69
C GLU A 67 -20.28 -8.28 -36.08
N ALA A 68 -19.33 -9.24 -36.02
CA ALA A 68 -19.58 -10.55 -35.42
C ALA A 68 -19.80 -10.47 -33.90
N VAL A 69 -19.17 -9.50 -33.23
CA VAL A 69 -19.38 -9.23 -31.82
C VAL A 69 -20.80 -8.74 -31.56
N LEU A 70 -21.25 -7.75 -32.34
CA LEU A 70 -22.59 -7.19 -32.22
C LEU A 70 -23.69 -8.19 -32.55
N ALA A 71 -23.45 -9.13 -33.49
CA ALA A 71 -24.37 -10.20 -33.85
C ALA A 71 -24.41 -11.38 -32.88
N ALA A 72 -23.52 -11.42 -31.87
CA ALA A 72 -23.41 -12.56 -30.95
C ALA A 72 -24.63 -12.63 -30.00
N PRO A 73 -25.11 -13.85 -29.66
CA PRO A 73 -26.26 -14.03 -28.77
C PRO A 73 -26.08 -13.37 -27.42
N GLY A 74 -27.07 -12.56 -27.01
CA GLY A 74 -27.09 -11.89 -25.71
C GLY A 74 -26.32 -10.56 -25.67
N VAL A 75 -25.65 -10.17 -26.75
CA VAL A 75 -24.98 -8.87 -26.85
C VAL A 75 -26.04 -7.78 -27.09
N ILE A 76 -25.94 -6.70 -26.33
CA ILE A 76 -26.79 -5.50 -26.45
C ILE A 76 -26.08 -4.42 -27.26
N GLY A 77 -24.75 -4.32 -27.11
CA GLY A 77 -23.95 -3.37 -27.86
C GLY A 77 -22.48 -3.41 -27.45
N VAL A 78 -21.72 -2.50 -28.02
CA VAL A 78 -20.30 -2.34 -27.79
C VAL A 78 -20.02 -0.87 -27.42
N LEU A 79 -19.05 -0.63 -26.55
CA LEU A 79 -18.45 0.68 -26.27
C LEU A 79 -17.05 0.75 -26.88
N THR A 80 -16.79 1.86 -27.56
CA THR A 80 -15.49 2.25 -28.12
C THR A 80 -15.14 3.67 -27.67
N ALA A 81 -14.03 4.21 -28.12
CA ALA A 81 -13.63 5.58 -27.82
C ALA A 81 -14.71 6.62 -28.24
N ASP A 82 -15.44 6.36 -29.34
CA ASP A 82 -16.51 7.25 -29.85
C ASP A 82 -17.74 7.31 -28.93
N ASP A 83 -17.88 6.36 -28.01
CA ASP A 83 -19.00 6.28 -27.08
C ASP A 83 -18.73 7.04 -25.74
N VAL A 84 -17.54 7.58 -25.54
CA VAL A 84 -17.21 8.36 -24.35
C VAL A 84 -17.80 9.77 -24.48
N PRO A 85 -18.82 10.14 -23.68
CA PRO A 85 -19.56 11.39 -23.93
C PRO A 85 -18.81 12.65 -23.50
N GLY A 86 -17.85 12.52 -22.54
CA GLY A 86 -17.01 13.59 -22.06
C GLY A 86 -15.56 13.45 -22.55
N CYS A 87 -14.61 13.39 -21.64
CA CYS A 87 -13.19 13.22 -21.98
C CYS A 87 -12.79 11.75 -21.96
N ASN A 88 -12.15 11.27 -23.02
CA ASN A 88 -11.64 9.90 -23.10
C ASN A 88 -10.28 9.78 -22.35
N ASP A 89 -10.27 10.12 -21.07
CA ASP A 89 -9.09 10.06 -20.21
C ASP A 89 -9.45 9.74 -18.77
N ILE A 90 -8.68 8.84 -18.15
CA ILE A 90 -8.82 8.40 -16.75
C ILE A 90 -7.50 8.55 -15.98
N SER A 91 -6.56 9.36 -16.49
CA SER A 91 -5.26 9.59 -15.87
C SER A 91 -5.39 10.18 -14.47
N PRO A 92 -4.95 9.50 -13.40
CA PRO A 92 -5.11 9.97 -12.01
C PRO A 92 -4.28 11.22 -11.71
N THR A 93 -3.23 11.46 -12.52
CA THR A 93 -2.32 12.61 -12.36
C THR A 93 -2.58 13.72 -13.38
N GLY A 94 -3.63 13.60 -14.21
CA GLY A 94 -4.03 14.61 -15.19
C GLY A 94 -3.03 14.81 -16.34
N GLN A 95 -2.25 13.76 -16.68
CA GLN A 95 -1.30 13.79 -17.80
C GLN A 95 -1.96 13.58 -19.16
N ASN A 96 -3.24 13.18 -19.20
CA ASN A 96 -4.00 12.80 -20.40
C ASN A 96 -3.30 11.69 -21.22
N ASP A 97 -2.73 10.73 -20.55
CA ASP A 97 -1.96 9.63 -21.14
C ASP A 97 -2.58 8.24 -20.89
N GLU A 98 -3.81 8.21 -20.32
CA GLU A 98 -4.51 6.97 -20.01
C GLU A 98 -5.97 7.00 -20.53
N PRO A 99 -6.19 6.74 -21.84
CA PRO A 99 -7.52 6.74 -22.39
C PRO A 99 -8.38 5.57 -21.88
N VAL A 100 -9.71 5.77 -21.75
CA VAL A 100 -10.67 4.69 -21.50
C VAL A 100 -10.54 3.62 -22.58
N PHE A 101 -10.55 4.07 -23.86
CA PHE A 101 -10.25 3.24 -25.03
C PHE A 101 -9.33 4.01 -25.97
N PRO A 102 -8.21 3.42 -26.42
CA PRO A 102 -7.33 4.06 -27.39
C PRO A 102 -8.00 4.15 -28.75
N VAL A 103 -7.63 5.19 -29.52
CA VAL A 103 -8.18 5.45 -30.87
C VAL A 103 -7.28 4.83 -31.95
N ASP A 104 -6.02 5.24 -31.97
CA ASP A 104 -5.12 4.96 -33.10
C ASP A 104 -4.05 3.89 -32.79
N LYS A 105 -3.72 3.68 -31.51
CA LYS A 105 -2.55 2.92 -31.14
C LYS A 105 -2.75 2.13 -29.85
N THR A 106 -2.33 0.87 -29.86
CA THR A 106 -2.17 0.07 -28.65
C THR A 106 -0.73 0.11 -28.17
N GLU A 107 -0.53 0.19 -26.86
CA GLU A 107 0.78 0.37 -26.22
C GLU A 107 1.21 -0.80 -25.33
N PHE A 108 0.33 -1.77 -25.06
CA PHE A 108 0.72 -3.02 -24.38
C PHE A 108 -0.22 -4.18 -24.77
N HIS A 109 0.29 -5.40 -24.65
CA HIS A 109 -0.50 -6.61 -24.84
C HIS A 109 -1.50 -6.77 -23.68
N GLY A 110 -2.79 -6.81 -24.01
CA GLY A 110 -3.87 -6.84 -23.00
C GLY A 110 -4.51 -5.47 -22.75
N GLN A 111 -4.14 -4.42 -23.49
CA GLN A 111 -4.77 -3.11 -23.37
C GLN A 111 -6.23 -3.16 -23.79
N PRO A 112 -7.18 -2.67 -22.97
CA PRO A 112 -8.58 -2.55 -23.33
C PRO A 112 -8.77 -1.66 -24.57
N LEU A 113 -9.46 -2.17 -25.60
CA LEU A 113 -9.72 -1.46 -26.85
C LEU A 113 -11.21 -1.14 -27.03
N PHE A 114 -12.07 -1.98 -26.45
CA PHE A 114 -13.52 -1.84 -26.47
C PHE A 114 -14.14 -2.60 -25.31
N ALA A 115 -15.42 -2.39 -25.02
CA ALA A 115 -16.15 -3.19 -24.05
C ALA A 115 -17.43 -3.74 -24.67
N VAL A 116 -17.72 -5.03 -24.47
CA VAL A 116 -18.97 -5.66 -24.87
C VAL A 116 -19.97 -5.59 -23.74
N ILE A 117 -21.17 -5.14 -24.01
CA ILE A 117 -22.30 -5.07 -23.08
C ILE A 117 -23.31 -6.13 -23.47
N ALA A 118 -23.64 -7.03 -22.54
CA ALA A 118 -24.50 -8.18 -22.79
C ALA A 118 -25.43 -8.50 -21.62
N THR A 119 -26.40 -9.40 -21.84
CA THR A 119 -27.35 -9.87 -20.81
C THR A 119 -26.75 -10.78 -19.76
N SER A 120 -25.50 -11.21 -19.96
CA SER A 120 -24.72 -11.95 -18.97
C SER A 120 -23.23 -11.73 -19.20
N ARG A 121 -22.43 -11.88 -18.11
CA ARG A 121 -20.97 -11.79 -18.17
C ARG A 121 -20.35 -12.81 -19.14
N ASP A 122 -20.90 -14.03 -19.18
CA ASP A 122 -20.39 -15.08 -20.07
C ASP A 122 -20.65 -14.78 -21.55
N ALA A 123 -21.83 -14.22 -21.89
CA ALA A 123 -22.13 -13.75 -23.23
C ALA A 123 -21.18 -12.63 -23.64
N ALA A 124 -20.97 -11.63 -22.77
CA ALA A 124 -20.04 -10.53 -23.02
C ALA A 124 -18.61 -11.05 -23.28
N ARG A 125 -18.12 -11.95 -22.42
CA ARG A 125 -16.77 -12.54 -22.51
C ARG A 125 -16.56 -13.30 -23.81
N ARG A 126 -17.47 -14.21 -24.16
CA ARG A 126 -17.37 -14.98 -25.40
C ARG A 126 -17.44 -14.11 -26.65
N ALA A 127 -18.23 -13.05 -26.62
CA ALA A 127 -18.37 -12.17 -27.77
C ALA A 127 -17.09 -11.37 -28.05
N THR A 128 -16.27 -11.03 -27.02
CA THR A 128 -14.99 -10.34 -27.27
C THR A 128 -14.02 -11.15 -28.14
N GLU A 129 -14.10 -12.47 -28.12
CA GLU A 129 -13.24 -13.35 -28.92
C GLU A 129 -13.57 -13.33 -30.43
N LEU A 130 -14.72 -12.77 -30.81
CA LEU A 130 -15.18 -12.68 -32.23
C LEU A 130 -14.65 -11.41 -32.92
N ALA A 131 -14.04 -10.49 -32.17
CA ALA A 131 -13.49 -9.25 -32.73
C ALA A 131 -12.30 -9.56 -33.67
N LYS A 132 -12.26 -8.87 -34.81
CA LYS A 132 -11.12 -8.92 -35.74
C LYS A 132 -10.45 -7.56 -35.76
N ILE A 133 -9.22 -7.51 -35.31
CA ILE A 133 -8.46 -6.27 -35.22
C ILE A 133 -7.20 -6.43 -36.05
N ASP A 134 -6.97 -5.51 -36.96
CA ASP A 134 -5.76 -5.47 -37.79
C ASP A 134 -4.78 -4.44 -37.25
N TYR A 135 -3.55 -4.85 -37.09
CA TYR A 135 -2.48 -4.04 -36.49
C TYR A 135 -1.29 -3.89 -37.44
N GLU A 136 -0.75 -2.70 -37.52
CA GLU A 136 0.64 -2.50 -37.94
C GLU A 136 1.52 -2.59 -36.69
N VAL A 137 2.19 -3.73 -36.52
CA VAL A 137 3.02 -3.98 -35.33
C VAL A 137 4.25 -3.08 -35.33
N LEU A 138 4.50 -2.43 -34.21
CA LEU A 138 5.62 -1.52 -33.99
C LEU A 138 6.69 -2.15 -33.06
N PRO A 139 7.94 -1.67 -33.11
CA PRO A 139 8.96 -2.03 -32.12
C PRO A 139 8.49 -1.73 -30.69
N HIS A 140 8.90 -2.56 -29.73
CA HIS A 140 8.51 -2.40 -28.33
C HIS A 140 9.67 -2.69 -27.38
N ALA A 141 9.62 -2.07 -26.20
CA ALA A 141 10.53 -2.30 -25.09
C ALA A 141 9.74 -2.71 -23.82
N LEU A 142 10.15 -3.82 -23.20
CA LEU A 142 9.44 -4.43 -22.07
C LEU A 142 10.13 -4.20 -20.71
N ASP A 143 11.36 -3.73 -20.71
CA ASP A 143 12.14 -3.47 -19.50
C ASP A 143 12.82 -2.09 -19.56
N PRO A 144 13.18 -1.50 -18.39
CA PRO A 144 13.66 -0.13 -18.36
C PRO A 144 15.04 0.04 -19.02
N VAL A 145 15.89 -0.99 -19.06
CA VAL A 145 17.22 -0.90 -19.67
C VAL A 145 17.08 -0.82 -21.19
N ARG A 146 16.31 -1.74 -21.79
CA ARG A 146 16.02 -1.71 -23.23
C ARG A 146 15.30 -0.44 -23.64
N ALA A 147 14.39 0.08 -22.79
CA ALA A 147 13.72 1.34 -23.05
C ALA A 147 14.70 2.52 -23.08
N MET A 148 15.66 2.58 -22.14
CA MET A 148 16.75 3.59 -22.16
C MET A 148 17.62 3.47 -23.41
N ASP A 149 18.07 2.25 -23.75
CA ASP A 149 18.94 1.99 -24.89
C ASP A 149 18.25 2.35 -26.22
N ALA A 150 16.94 2.15 -26.30
CA ALA A 150 16.13 2.51 -27.47
C ALA A 150 15.68 3.99 -27.48
N GLY A 151 16.06 4.78 -26.49
CA GLY A 151 15.71 6.20 -26.41
C GLY A 151 14.25 6.51 -26.11
N TYR A 152 13.52 5.60 -25.42
CA TYR A 152 12.16 5.84 -24.96
C TYR A 152 12.11 7.00 -23.97
N PRO A 153 11.00 7.77 -23.94
CA PRO A 153 10.85 8.87 -22.99
C PRO A 153 10.64 8.38 -21.56
N HIS A 154 10.81 9.28 -20.61
CA HIS A 154 10.28 9.11 -19.27
C HIS A 154 8.77 9.38 -19.27
N VAL A 155 7.99 8.61 -18.48
CA VAL A 155 6.55 8.89 -18.30
C VAL A 155 6.31 10.16 -17.46
N THR A 156 7.29 10.55 -16.65
CA THR A 156 7.27 11.77 -15.84
C THR A 156 8.70 12.27 -15.64
N ALA A 157 8.86 13.53 -15.24
CA ALA A 157 10.19 14.10 -15.02
C ALA A 157 10.99 13.35 -13.95
N PRO A 158 12.25 12.94 -14.21
CA PRO A 158 13.13 12.36 -13.20
C PRO A 158 13.31 13.25 -11.98
N LEU A 159 13.49 12.64 -10.80
CA LEU A 159 13.93 13.34 -9.59
C LEU A 159 15.42 13.08 -9.36
N LYS A 160 16.13 14.11 -8.90
CA LYS A 160 17.48 14.02 -8.40
C LYS A 160 17.54 14.50 -6.95
N LEU A 161 18.08 13.69 -6.07
CA LEU A 161 18.40 14.07 -4.69
C LEU A 161 19.92 14.15 -4.56
N GLU A 162 20.41 15.25 -3.98
CA GLU A 162 21.86 15.46 -3.88
C GLU A 162 22.19 16.19 -2.56
N ARG A 163 23.21 15.68 -1.85
CA ARG A 163 23.72 16.28 -0.64
C ARG A 163 25.21 15.96 -0.47
N GLY A 164 25.99 16.93 0.00
CA GLY A 164 27.44 16.81 0.20
C GLY A 164 28.24 16.94 -1.11
N GLU A 165 29.49 16.53 -1.06
CA GLU A 165 30.47 16.67 -2.14
C GLU A 165 30.86 15.30 -2.71
N ILE A 166 30.12 14.85 -3.73
CA ILE A 166 30.25 13.48 -4.29
C ILE A 166 31.62 13.20 -4.90
N ALA A 167 32.09 14.04 -5.82
CA ALA A 167 33.32 13.78 -6.56
C ALA A 167 34.56 13.75 -5.64
N PRO A 168 34.79 14.74 -4.75
CA PRO A 168 35.90 14.68 -3.80
C PRO A 168 35.83 13.46 -2.87
N ALA A 169 34.63 13.05 -2.45
CA ALA A 169 34.47 11.88 -1.58
C ALA A 169 34.87 10.59 -2.29
N PHE A 170 34.50 10.39 -3.56
CA PHE A 170 34.95 9.23 -4.34
C PHE A 170 36.45 9.28 -4.67
N ASP A 171 37.00 10.47 -4.94
CA ASP A 171 38.44 10.61 -5.27
C ASP A 171 39.35 10.32 -4.06
N SER A 172 38.88 10.59 -2.84
CA SER A 172 39.61 10.34 -1.59
C SER A 172 39.33 8.98 -0.96
N ALA A 173 38.31 8.27 -1.44
CA ALA A 173 37.84 7.03 -0.83
C ALA A 173 38.91 5.92 -0.91
N LYS A 174 39.09 5.20 0.18
CA LYS A 174 39.98 4.07 0.28
C LYS A 174 39.41 2.80 -0.35
N ASN A 175 38.13 2.59 -0.13
CA ASN A 175 37.41 1.42 -0.65
C ASN A 175 36.22 1.87 -1.50
N ARG A 176 35.91 1.11 -2.54
CA ARG A 176 34.80 1.40 -3.46
C ARG A 176 34.20 0.12 -4.00
N ILE A 177 32.90 0.05 -4.06
CA ILE A 177 32.15 -1.01 -4.75
C ILE A 177 31.22 -0.41 -5.79
N GLN A 178 31.04 -1.12 -6.89
CA GLN A 178 30.09 -0.78 -7.94
C GLN A 178 29.26 -2.01 -8.29
N GLY A 179 28.00 -1.80 -8.59
CA GLY A 179 27.13 -2.91 -8.96
C GLY A 179 25.86 -2.50 -9.63
N ARG A 180 25.14 -3.52 -10.07
CA ARG A 180 23.78 -3.45 -10.60
C ARG A 180 22.94 -4.49 -9.90
N MET A 181 21.69 -4.14 -9.58
CA MET A 181 20.69 -5.04 -9.02
C MET A 181 19.39 -4.92 -9.80
N THR A 182 18.79 -6.06 -10.13
CA THR A 182 17.42 -6.12 -10.63
C THR A 182 16.47 -6.46 -9.48
N ILE A 183 15.39 -5.68 -9.35
CA ILE A 183 14.37 -5.84 -8.33
C ILE A 183 13.05 -6.02 -9.06
N GLY A 184 12.47 -7.23 -9.03
CA GLY A 184 11.27 -7.59 -9.74
C GLY A 184 10.02 -6.87 -9.24
N GLY A 185 9.04 -6.76 -10.12
CA GLY A 185 7.69 -6.31 -9.78
C GLY A 185 6.92 -7.33 -8.96
N GLN A 186 5.63 -7.04 -8.71
CA GLN A 186 4.72 -7.91 -7.96
C GLN A 186 3.28 -7.64 -8.38
N ASP A 187 2.46 -8.69 -8.50
CA ASP A 187 1.01 -8.55 -8.65
C ASP A 187 0.35 -8.41 -7.27
N HIS A 188 -0.69 -7.59 -7.18
CA HIS A 188 -1.42 -7.37 -5.91
C HIS A 188 -2.11 -8.63 -5.40
N MET A 189 -2.53 -9.49 -6.28
CA MET A 189 -3.21 -10.75 -6.00
C MET A 189 -4.28 -10.62 -4.90
N TYR A 190 -4.98 -9.46 -4.86
CA TYR A 190 -6.12 -9.27 -3.96
C TYR A 190 -7.17 -10.35 -4.22
N LEU A 191 -7.85 -10.83 -3.18
CA LEU A 191 -8.80 -11.93 -3.30
C LEU A 191 -10.05 -11.54 -4.10
N GLU A 192 -10.63 -10.36 -3.80
CA GLU A 192 -11.64 -9.71 -4.63
C GLU A 192 -10.97 -8.98 -5.78
N GLY A 193 -11.23 -9.36 -7.05
CA GLY A 193 -10.77 -8.64 -8.24
C GLY A 193 -11.33 -7.23 -8.35
N GLN A 194 -10.98 -6.53 -9.41
CA GLN A 194 -11.59 -5.25 -9.75
C GLN A 194 -13.09 -5.46 -10.05
N ILE A 195 -13.94 -4.58 -9.55
CA ILE A 195 -15.39 -4.69 -9.77
C ILE A 195 -16.06 -3.32 -9.63
N ALA A 196 -16.91 -2.98 -10.60
CA ALA A 196 -17.78 -1.80 -10.55
C ALA A 196 -19.20 -2.17 -10.97
N PHE A 197 -20.16 -1.56 -10.30
CA PHE A 197 -21.59 -1.70 -10.56
C PHE A 197 -22.22 -0.31 -10.58
N ALA A 198 -22.55 0.18 -11.77
CA ALA A 198 -23.15 1.49 -12.01
C ALA A 198 -24.66 1.38 -12.17
N ILE A 199 -25.40 2.25 -11.52
CA ILE A 199 -26.87 2.33 -11.53
C ILE A 199 -27.24 3.76 -11.90
N PRO A 200 -28.01 3.99 -13.00
CA PRO A 200 -28.50 5.32 -13.34
C PRO A 200 -29.51 5.81 -12.27
N GLY A 201 -29.44 7.08 -11.91
CA GLY A 201 -30.35 7.75 -10.99
C GLY A 201 -31.38 8.62 -11.70
N GLU A 202 -32.03 9.52 -10.95
CA GLU A 202 -32.85 10.59 -11.51
C GLU A 202 -31.94 11.63 -12.20
N ASP A 203 -32.50 12.42 -13.07
CA ASP A 203 -31.80 13.41 -13.88
C ASP A 203 -30.60 12.79 -14.61
N ASP A 204 -29.41 13.32 -14.41
CA ASP A 204 -28.16 12.77 -14.97
C ASP A 204 -27.29 12.02 -13.94
N ASP A 205 -27.84 11.71 -12.78
CA ASP A 205 -27.14 11.08 -11.69
C ASP A 205 -26.74 9.63 -11.97
N VAL A 206 -25.59 9.23 -11.43
CA VAL A 206 -25.08 7.84 -11.46
C VAL A 206 -24.56 7.43 -10.09
N ILE A 207 -25.04 6.28 -9.60
CA ILE A 207 -24.52 5.64 -8.40
C ILE A 207 -23.57 4.52 -8.82
N VAL A 208 -22.33 4.56 -8.34
CA VAL A 208 -21.32 3.54 -8.61
C VAL A 208 -20.95 2.82 -7.30
N HIS A 209 -21.22 1.52 -7.24
CA HIS A 209 -20.67 0.63 -6.23
C HIS A 209 -19.40 0.01 -6.78
N CYS A 210 -18.27 0.11 -6.07
CA CYS A 210 -17.00 -0.44 -6.58
C CYS A 210 -16.03 -0.79 -5.45
N SER A 211 -14.99 -1.50 -5.81
CA SER A 211 -13.91 -1.88 -4.91
C SER A 211 -12.71 -0.93 -5.08
N THR A 212 -12.85 0.34 -4.69
CA THR A 212 -11.78 1.35 -4.80
C THR A 212 -11.24 1.79 -3.44
N GLN A 213 -9.93 2.06 -3.39
CA GLN A 213 -9.27 2.74 -2.26
C GLN A 213 -9.49 4.26 -2.27
N HIS A 214 -9.95 4.83 -3.40
CA HIS A 214 -10.08 6.26 -3.61
C HIS A 214 -11.46 6.64 -4.19
N PRO A 215 -12.54 6.61 -3.39
CA PRO A 215 -13.88 6.93 -3.87
C PRO A 215 -14.00 8.30 -4.54
N SER A 216 -13.32 9.33 -4.01
CA SER A 216 -13.36 10.68 -4.58
C SER A 216 -12.70 10.76 -5.95
N GLU A 217 -11.60 10.04 -6.20
CA GLU A 217 -11.00 9.99 -7.53
C GLU A 217 -11.89 9.25 -8.52
N ALA A 218 -12.42 8.08 -8.13
CA ALA A 218 -13.38 7.36 -8.97
C ALA A 218 -14.60 8.23 -9.32
N GLN A 219 -15.11 9.04 -8.37
CA GLN A 219 -16.16 10.02 -8.59
C GLN A 219 -15.77 11.06 -9.66
N HIS A 220 -14.58 11.66 -9.52
CA HIS A 220 -14.08 12.67 -10.45
C HIS A 220 -13.86 12.10 -11.86
N MET A 221 -13.26 10.90 -11.96
CA MET A 221 -13.02 10.25 -13.25
C MET A 221 -14.32 9.85 -13.95
N VAL A 222 -15.29 9.30 -13.22
CA VAL A 222 -16.62 9.02 -13.79
C VAL A 222 -17.31 10.30 -14.27
N ALA A 223 -17.28 11.37 -13.47
CA ALA A 223 -17.82 12.65 -13.87
C ALA A 223 -17.12 13.22 -15.13
N HIS A 224 -15.78 13.10 -15.19
CA HIS A 224 -14.97 13.55 -16.32
C HIS A 224 -15.30 12.83 -17.62
N VAL A 225 -15.38 11.49 -17.60
CA VAL A 225 -15.70 10.71 -18.80
C VAL A 225 -17.17 10.83 -19.23
N LEU A 226 -18.07 11.15 -18.29
CA LEU A 226 -19.48 11.41 -18.60
C LEU A 226 -19.76 12.85 -19.03
N GLY A 227 -18.83 13.78 -18.77
CA GLY A 227 -19.02 15.21 -19.02
C GLY A 227 -20.07 15.86 -18.10
N VAL A 228 -20.22 15.36 -16.87
CA VAL A 228 -21.17 15.86 -15.88
C VAL A 228 -20.43 16.44 -14.63
N PRO A 229 -21.09 17.26 -13.82
CA PRO A 229 -20.47 17.74 -12.58
C PRO A 229 -20.27 16.59 -11.56
N SER A 230 -19.25 16.69 -10.70
CA SER A 230 -18.91 15.63 -9.74
C SER A 230 -20.05 15.28 -8.79
N ASN A 231 -20.94 16.21 -8.45
CA ASN A 231 -22.10 15.96 -7.57
C ASN A 231 -23.22 15.15 -8.24
N ALA A 232 -23.18 14.93 -9.55
CA ALA A 232 -24.05 13.99 -10.26
C ALA A 232 -23.58 12.52 -10.12
N VAL A 233 -22.41 12.29 -9.50
CA VAL A 233 -21.86 10.94 -9.35
C VAL A 233 -21.70 10.63 -7.86
N THR A 234 -22.28 9.51 -7.41
CA THR A 234 -22.10 8.98 -6.05
C THR A 234 -21.30 7.69 -6.10
N VAL A 235 -20.18 7.63 -5.38
CA VAL A 235 -19.38 6.41 -5.26
C VAL A 235 -19.52 5.80 -3.86
N ASN A 236 -19.79 4.49 -3.81
CA ASN A 236 -20.06 3.74 -2.61
C ASN A 236 -19.09 2.57 -2.44
N VAL A 237 -18.44 2.50 -1.25
CA VAL A 237 -17.55 1.39 -0.88
C VAL A 237 -17.89 0.91 0.53
N ARG A 238 -18.35 -0.35 0.69
CA ARG A 238 -18.61 -0.90 2.04
C ARG A 238 -17.37 -1.55 2.60
N ARG A 239 -16.73 -2.39 1.82
CA ARG A 239 -15.45 -3.07 2.08
C ARG A 239 -14.86 -3.61 0.79
N MET A 240 -13.58 -3.92 0.83
CA MET A 240 -12.87 -4.57 -0.27
C MET A 240 -12.19 -5.86 0.21
N GLY A 241 -12.11 -6.85 -0.66
CA GLY A 241 -11.37 -8.09 -0.45
C GLY A 241 -9.89 -7.95 -0.77
N GLY A 242 -9.23 -6.94 -0.14
CA GLY A 242 -7.87 -6.51 -0.42
C GLY A 242 -7.78 -5.37 -1.43
N GLY A 243 -6.72 -4.60 -1.34
CA GLY A 243 -6.41 -3.50 -2.26
C GLY A 243 -4.92 -3.37 -2.49
N PHE A 244 -4.15 -3.23 -1.40
CA PHE A 244 -2.68 -3.18 -1.38
C PHE A 244 -2.06 -2.07 -2.26
N GLY A 245 -2.84 -1.10 -2.72
CA GLY A 245 -2.47 -0.07 -3.70
C GLY A 245 -3.02 -0.31 -5.11
N GLY A 246 -3.35 -1.56 -5.47
CA GLY A 246 -3.84 -1.92 -6.80
C GLY A 246 -5.27 -1.48 -7.12
N LYS A 247 -5.97 -0.92 -6.15
CA LYS A 247 -7.31 -0.35 -6.30
C LYS A 247 -7.32 1.15 -5.97
N GLU A 248 -6.18 1.80 -6.04
CA GLU A 248 -6.05 3.24 -5.80
C GLU A 248 -6.53 4.02 -7.03
N SER A 249 -5.92 3.81 -8.20
CA SER A 249 -6.26 4.42 -9.49
C SER A 249 -6.86 3.44 -10.50
N GLN A 250 -6.48 2.17 -10.47
CA GLN A 250 -6.83 1.18 -11.50
C GLN A 250 -8.34 0.88 -11.60
N MET A 251 -9.13 1.21 -10.58
CA MET A 251 -10.60 1.14 -10.64
C MET A 251 -11.23 2.17 -11.57
N ASN A 252 -10.51 3.24 -11.94
CA ASN A 252 -11.04 4.32 -12.77
C ASN A 252 -11.60 3.79 -14.10
N LEU A 253 -10.88 2.88 -14.77
CA LEU A 253 -11.31 2.23 -16.01
C LEU A 253 -12.66 1.49 -15.85
N PHE A 254 -12.75 0.64 -14.82
CA PHE A 254 -13.94 -0.19 -14.61
C PHE A 254 -15.16 0.66 -14.20
N CYS A 255 -14.94 1.69 -13.37
CA CYS A 255 -16.00 2.65 -13.02
C CYS A 255 -16.45 3.46 -14.23
N ALA A 256 -15.53 3.93 -15.08
CA ALA A 256 -15.83 4.66 -16.30
C ALA A 256 -16.66 3.81 -17.27
N VAL A 257 -16.20 2.60 -17.60
CA VAL A 257 -16.91 1.69 -18.54
C VAL A 257 -18.31 1.36 -18.03
N ALA A 258 -18.45 1.02 -16.72
CA ALA A 258 -19.76 0.71 -16.15
C ALA A 258 -20.72 1.92 -16.21
N ALA A 259 -20.21 3.12 -15.89
CA ALA A 259 -21.01 4.35 -15.86
C ALA A 259 -21.41 4.81 -17.27
N ILE A 260 -20.50 4.78 -18.25
CA ILE A 260 -20.80 5.09 -19.66
C ILE A 260 -21.88 4.14 -20.17
N ALA A 261 -21.74 2.83 -19.92
CA ALA A 261 -22.74 1.85 -20.32
C ALA A 261 -24.08 2.07 -19.64
N ALA A 262 -24.09 2.33 -18.32
CA ALA A 262 -25.31 2.57 -17.57
C ALA A 262 -26.10 3.79 -18.09
N LYS A 263 -25.40 4.87 -18.44
CA LYS A 263 -26.00 6.07 -19.04
C LYS A 263 -26.51 5.78 -20.45
N LYS A 264 -25.71 5.11 -21.30
CA LYS A 264 -26.05 4.85 -22.71
C LYS A 264 -27.31 3.99 -22.87
N TRP A 265 -27.46 2.96 -22.06
CA TRP A 265 -28.62 2.04 -22.11
C TRP A 265 -29.68 2.28 -21.03
N ASN A 266 -29.48 3.28 -20.17
CA ASN A 266 -30.38 3.64 -19.06
C ASN A 266 -30.81 2.43 -18.25
N CYS A 267 -29.83 1.60 -17.83
CA CYS A 267 -30.04 0.41 -17.00
C CYS A 267 -28.79 0.13 -16.13
N PRO A 268 -28.92 -0.63 -15.02
CA PRO A 268 -27.78 -1.02 -14.24
C PRO A 268 -26.76 -1.83 -15.05
N VAL A 269 -25.46 -1.54 -14.88
CA VAL A 269 -24.38 -2.27 -15.57
C VAL A 269 -23.31 -2.67 -14.57
N LYS A 270 -22.94 -3.96 -14.59
CA LYS A 270 -21.89 -4.52 -13.76
C LYS A 270 -20.70 -4.96 -14.62
N ILE A 271 -19.49 -4.59 -14.22
CA ILE A 271 -18.24 -5.06 -14.83
C ILE A 271 -17.40 -5.76 -13.78
N ARG A 272 -17.00 -7.01 -14.06
CA ARG A 272 -16.12 -7.81 -13.24
C ARG A 272 -15.23 -8.66 -14.15
N PRO A 273 -13.95 -8.31 -14.36
CA PRO A 273 -13.01 -9.16 -15.08
C PRO A 273 -12.87 -10.52 -14.39
N ASP A 274 -12.44 -11.54 -15.10
CA ASP A 274 -11.90 -12.73 -14.47
C ASP A 274 -10.46 -12.47 -13.99
N ARG A 275 -9.87 -13.44 -13.28
CA ARG A 275 -8.53 -13.25 -12.71
C ARG A 275 -7.47 -13.03 -13.79
N ASP A 276 -7.57 -13.72 -14.91
CA ASP A 276 -6.62 -13.60 -16.00
C ASP A 276 -6.66 -12.20 -16.64
N GLN A 277 -7.87 -11.67 -16.89
CA GLN A 277 -8.03 -10.31 -17.42
C GLN A 277 -7.63 -9.25 -16.39
N ASP A 278 -7.99 -9.44 -15.10
CA ASP A 278 -7.57 -8.53 -14.02
C ASP A 278 -6.04 -8.44 -13.98
N MET A 279 -5.33 -9.59 -13.96
CA MET A 279 -3.88 -9.62 -13.91
C MET A 279 -3.20 -9.08 -15.16
N THR A 280 -3.81 -9.18 -16.35
CA THR A 280 -3.20 -8.69 -17.60
C THR A 280 -3.49 -7.23 -17.89
N ALA A 281 -4.64 -6.72 -17.47
CA ALA A 281 -5.12 -5.37 -17.81
C ALA A 281 -4.91 -4.33 -16.70
N THR A 282 -4.50 -4.75 -15.49
CA THR A 282 -4.28 -3.84 -14.35
C THR A 282 -2.82 -3.70 -13.97
N GLY A 283 -2.49 -2.58 -13.31
CA GLY A 283 -1.14 -2.21 -12.93
C GLY A 283 -0.47 -3.13 -11.91
N LYS A 284 0.85 -3.10 -11.87
CA LYS A 284 1.73 -3.93 -11.04
C LYS A 284 2.66 -3.05 -10.20
N ARG A 285 3.29 -3.65 -9.15
CA ARG A 285 4.45 -3.03 -8.50
C ARG A 285 5.54 -2.78 -9.54
N HIS A 286 6.12 -1.60 -9.52
CA HIS A 286 7.26 -1.26 -10.37
C HIS A 286 8.44 -2.19 -10.09
N ASP A 287 8.98 -2.79 -11.12
CA ASP A 287 10.31 -3.37 -11.08
C ASP A 287 11.36 -2.29 -11.36
N PHE A 288 12.54 -2.49 -10.78
CA PHE A 288 13.63 -1.56 -10.89
C PHE A 288 14.92 -2.26 -11.35
N VAL A 289 15.73 -1.50 -12.06
CA VAL A 289 17.15 -1.78 -12.23
C VAL A 289 17.91 -0.65 -11.55
N VAL A 290 18.71 -1.00 -10.55
CA VAL A 290 19.46 -0.04 -9.74
C VAL A 290 20.94 -0.19 -10.02
N ASP A 291 21.56 0.85 -10.54
CA ASP A 291 23.02 1.00 -10.63
C ASP A 291 23.50 1.79 -9.42
N TYR A 292 24.52 1.31 -8.74
CA TYR A 292 25.07 1.95 -7.55
C TYR A 292 26.60 1.97 -7.56
N ASP A 293 27.14 3.00 -6.91
CA ASP A 293 28.55 3.23 -6.66
C ASP A 293 28.68 3.72 -5.23
N VAL A 294 29.49 3.06 -4.40
CA VAL A 294 29.60 3.33 -2.98
C VAL A 294 31.06 3.41 -2.56
N ALA A 295 31.42 4.52 -1.92
CA ALA A 295 32.70 4.73 -1.26
C ALA A 295 32.57 4.50 0.25
N PHE A 296 33.56 3.84 0.88
CA PHE A 296 33.52 3.53 2.30
C PHE A 296 34.93 3.37 2.90
N ASP A 297 35.04 3.54 4.21
CA ASP A 297 36.30 3.38 4.94
C ASP A 297 36.54 1.92 5.41
N ASP A 298 37.70 1.62 6.03
CA ASP A 298 38.05 0.30 6.54
C ASP A 298 37.17 -0.18 7.70
N SER A 299 36.44 0.72 8.33
CA SER A 299 35.44 0.34 9.35
C SER A 299 34.13 -0.12 8.71
N GLY A 300 33.90 0.19 7.45
CA GLY A 300 32.68 -0.04 6.72
C GLY A 300 31.71 1.13 6.77
N ARG A 301 32.13 2.29 7.24
CA ARG A 301 31.32 3.51 7.18
C ARG A 301 31.27 4.04 5.76
N ILE A 302 30.05 4.28 5.27
CA ILE A 302 29.81 4.87 3.97
C ILE A 302 30.25 6.33 3.97
N GLU A 303 31.03 6.71 2.95
CA GLU A 303 31.53 8.06 2.70
C GLU A 303 30.78 8.74 1.57
N ALA A 304 30.40 7.99 0.52
CA ALA A 304 29.58 8.49 -0.58
C ALA A 304 28.74 7.41 -1.23
N VAL A 305 27.58 7.78 -1.75
CA VAL A 305 26.68 6.93 -2.54
C VAL A 305 26.26 7.68 -3.81
N ASP A 306 26.41 7.06 -4.97
CA ASP A 306 25.83 7.48 -6.24
C ASP A 306 24.92 6.37 -6.78
N GLY A 307 23.62 6.64 -6.93
CA GLY A 307 22.64 5.64 -7.31
C GLY A 307 21.71 6.11 -8.43
N THR A 308 21.51 5.26 -9.45
CA THR A 308 20.51 5.45 -10.50
C THR A 308 19.44 4.36 -10.42
N PHE A 309 18.19 4.78 -10.29
CA PHE A 309 17.03 3.93 -10.12
C PHE A 309 16.14 3.98 -11.37
N ALA A 310 16.32 3.04 -12.29
CA ALA A 310 15.51 2.94 -13.50
C ALA A 310 14.30 2.04 -13.26
N ALA A 311 13.11 2.59 -13.39
CA ALA A 311 11.84 1.89 -13.15
C ALA A 311 11.13 1.56 -14.46
N ARG A 312 10.54 0.35 -14.55
CA ARG A 312 9.49 0.07 -15.51
C ARG A 312 8.23 0.79 -15.08
N CYS A 313 7.67 1.66 -15.91
CA CYS A 313 6.47 2.41 -15.58
C CYS A 313 5.24 2.00 -16.40
N GLY A 314 5.44 1.24 -17.48
CA GLY A 314 4.37 0.89 -18.40
C GLY A 314 4.10 1.98 -19.42
N TYR A 315 2.91 1.94 -20.03
CA TYR A 315 2.57 2.81 -21.15
C TYR A 315 2.15 4.23 -20.73
N SER A 316 1.65 4.41 -19.51
CA SER A 316 1.16 5.69 -18.97
C SER A 316 1.87 6.04 -17.65
N SER A 317 1.69 7.26 -17.20
CA SER A 317 2.29 7.77 -15.96
C SER A 317 1.68 7.14 -14.70
N ASP A 318 0.36 6.93 -14.67
CA ASP A 318 -0.39 6.53 -13.49
C ASP A 318 0.20 7.17 -12.20
N LEU A 319 0.68 6.38 -11.25
CA LEU A 319 1.34 6.83 -10.02
C LEU A 319 2.88 6.67 -10.05
N SER A 320 3.48 6.44 -11.22
CA SER A 320 4.91 6.14 -11.36
C SER A 320 5.83 7.27 -10.89
N GLY A 321 5.44 8.54 -11.09
CA GLY A 321 6.21 9.69 -10.60
C GLY A 321 6.45 9.63 -9.09
N PRO A 322 5.41 9.71 -8.26
CA PRO A 322 5.56 9.64 -6.81
C PRO A 322 6.11 8.30 -6.29
N VAL A 323 5.92 7.17 -7.02
CA VAL A 323 6.54 5.87 -6.65
C VAL A 323 8.05 5.92 -6.84
N THR A 324 8.54 6.43 -7.98
CA THR A 324 9.98 6.53 -8.24
C THR A 324 10.65 7.57 -7.34
N ASP A 325 9.97 8.67 -7.02
CA ASP A 325 10.43 9.64 -6.02
C ASP A 325 10.58 8.99 -4.64
N ARG A 326 9.58 8.19 -4.22
CA ARG A 326 9.62 7.54 -2.91
C ARG A 326 10.67 6.43 -2.81
N ALA A 327 11.03 5.78 -3.91
CA ALA A 327 12.16 4.87 -3.95
C ALA A 327 13.45 5.58 -3.54
N LEU A 328 13.70 6.80 -4.05
CA LEU A 328 14.86 7.60 -3.66
C LEU A 328 14.81 8.06 -2.20
N PHE A 329 13.61 8.40 -1.66
CA PHE A 329 13.47 8.77 -0.25
C PHE A 329 13.77 7.64 0.74
N HIS A 330 13.77 6.40 0.28
CA HIS A 330 14.04 5.22 1.12
C HIS A 330 15.29 4.44 0.67
N ALA A 331 16.04 4.97 -0.31
CA ALA A 331 17.31 4.40 -0.73
C ALA A 331 18.43 4.55 0.32
N ASP A 332 18.16 5.27 1.38
CA ASP A 332 19.00 5.36 2.58
C ASP A 332 18.60 4.35 3.67
N ASN A 333 17.39 3.76 3.60
CA ASN A 333 16.82 2.95 4.67
C ASN A 333 17.11 3.57 6.06
N ALA A 334 17.87 2.87 6.89
CA ALA A 334 18.28 3.25 8.24
C ALA A 334 19.66 3.96 8.29
N TYR A 335 20.28 4.23 7.14
CA TYR A 335 21.71 4.56 7.03
C TYR A 335 21.96 6.02 6.66
N PHE A 336 22.92 6.61 7.33
CA PHE A 336 23.35 7.97 7.03
C PHE A 336 24.41 7.98 5.93
N TYR A 337 24.13 8.66 4.82
CA TYR A 337 25.07 8.89 3.72
C TYR A 337 25.59 10.32 3.79
N PRO A 338 26.86 10.58 4.16
CA PRO A 338 27.37 11.94 4.25
C PRO A 338 27.36 12.69 2.90
N ASN A 339 27.71 11.99 1.81
CA ASN A 339 27.66 12.50 0.45
C ASN A 339 26.79 11.56 -0.38
N VAL A 340 25.75 12.08 -1.05
CA VAL A 340 24.79 11.25 -1.76
C VAL A 340 24.24 11.94 -3.00
N ARG A 341 24.13 11.17 -4.08
CA ARG A 341 23.42 11.53 -5.30
C ARG A 341 22.54 10.35 -5.72
N LEU A 342 21.24 10.56 -5.77
CA LEU A 342 20.27 9.56 -6.19
C LEU A 342 19.44 10.13 -7.34
N THR A 343 19.27 9.37 -8.41
CA THR A 343 18.54 9.79 -9.60
C THR A 343 17.51 8.73 -9.98
N SER A 344 16.25 9.13 -10.15
CA SER A 344 15.20 8.25 -10.69
C SER A 344 15.16 8.34 -12.23
N ARG A 345 14.79 7.22 -12.88
CA ARG A 345 14.48 7.15 -14.31
C ARG A 345 13.17 6.39 -14.51
N PRO A 346 12.03 7.11 -14.50
CA PRO A 346 10.69 6.50 -14.72
C PRO A 346 10.46 6.23 -16.21
N MET A 347 10.89 5.06 -16.70
CA MET A 347 10.92 4.73 -18.12
C MET A 347 9.56 4.30 -18.65
N LYS A 348 9.14 4.89 -19.78
CA LYS A 348 8.02 4.38 -20.57
C LYS A 348 8.38 3.01 -21.13
N THR A 349 7.46 2.04 -21.05
CA THR A 349 7.63 0.69 -21.61
C THR A 349 6.30 0.21 -22.21
N ASN A 350 6.37 -0.81 -23.06
CA ASN A 350 5.17 -1.39 -23.70
C ASN A 350 4.59 -2.53 -22.84
N THR A 351 4.28 -2.19 -21.59
CA THR A 351 3.59 -3.03 -20.62
C THR A 351 2.41 -2.27 -20.03
N VAL A 352 1.52 -2.94 -19.30
CA VAL A 352 0.49 -2.26 -18.51
C VAL A 352 1.14 -1.23 -17.58
N SER A 353 0.47 -0.12 -17.28
CA SER A 353 0.98 0.90 -16.35
C SER A 353 1.31 0.28 -15.01
N ASN A 354 2.52 0.54 -14.50
CA ASN A 354 2.82 0.18 -13.14
C ASN A 354 2.16 1.20 -12.20
N THR A 355 1.70 0.74 -11.04
CA THR A 355 0.89 1.53 -10.12
C THR A 355 1.35 1.40 -8.67
N ALA A 356 0.62 2.01 -7.74
CA ALA A 356 0.84 1.86 -6.31
C ALA A 356 0.82 0.40 -5.88
N PHE A 357 1.74 0.03 -5.02
CA PHE A 357 1.72 -1.21 -4.27
C PHE A 357 2.36 -0.98 -2.90
N ARG A 358 1.83 -1.61 -1.85
CA ARG A 358 2.23 -1.50 -0.43
C ARG A 358 3.71 -1.12 -0.26
N GLY A 359 3.99 0.06 0.29
CA GLY A 359 5.32 0.67 0.41
C GLY A 359 5.69 1.67 -0.69
N PHE A 360 4.99 1.67 -1.86
CA PHE A 360 4.97 2.74 -2.86
C PHE A 360 6.38 3.17 -3.33
N GLY A 361 7.24 2.23 -3.75
CA GLY A 361 8.63 2.51 -4.14
C GLY A 361 9.65 2.40 -2.99
N GLY A 362 9.22 2.68 -1.75
CA GLY A 362 10.08 2.53 -0.57
C GLY A 362 10.74 1.15 -0.44
N PRO A 363 10.01 0.03 -0.65
CA PRO A 363 10.60 -1.30 -0.60
C PRO A 363 11.78 -1.49 -1.55
N GLN A 364 11.69 -0.96 -2.78
CA GLN A 364 12.77 -1.06 -3.77
C GLN A 364 14.01 -0.25 -3.35
N GLY A 365 13.79 0.94 -2.77
CA GLY A 365 14.86 1.74 -2.17
C GLY A 365 15.56 1.01 -1.02
N VAL A 366 14.78 0.42 -0.12
CA VAL A 366 15.31 -0.35 1.03
C VAL A 366 16.13 -1.57 0.57
N VAL A 367 15.64 -2.35 -0.39
CA VAL A 367 16.37 -3.51 -0.93
C VAL A 367 17.70 -3.09 -1.56
N ALA A 368 17.73 -1.97 -2.29
CA ALA A 368 18.97 -1.43 -2.85
C ALA A 368 19.97 -0.99 -1.76
N ALA A 369 19.47 -0.34 -0.68
CA ALA A 369 20.30 0.04 0.46
C ALA A 369 20.92 -1.18 1.15
N GLU A 370 20.13 -2.23 1.38
CA GLU A 370 20.60 -3.46 2.03
C GLU A 370 21.62 -4.19 1.16
N ARG A 371 21.45 -4.21 -0.18
CA ARG A 371 22.46 -4.75 -1.12
C ARG A 371 23.81 -4.02 -0.95
N MET A 372 23.82 -2.70 -0.86
CA MET A 372 25.06 -1.93 -0.69
C MET A 372 25.76 -2.28 0.63
N ILE A 373 25.01 -2.42 1.71
CA ILE A 373 25.52 -2.82 3.03
C ILE A 373 26.11 -4.24 3.01
N GLU A 374 25.42 -5.19 2.39
CA GLU A 374 25.90 -6.57 2.24
C GLU A 374 27.22 -6.60 1.47
N GLU A 375 27.32 -5.93 0.33
CA GLU A 375 28.57 -5.90 -0.45
C GLU A 375 29.74 -5.27 0.31
N ILE A 376 29.52 -4.22 1.10
CA ILE A 376 30.55 -3.65 1.99
C ILE A 376 31.01 -4.70 3.01
N ALA A 377 30.06 -5.42 3.60
CA ALA A 377 30.36 -6.44 4.62
C ALA A 377 31.22 -7.58 4.03
N TYR A 378 30.87 -8.09 2.85
CA TYR A 378 31.69 -9.11 2.17
C TYR A 378 33.07 -8.58 1.77
N ALA A 379 33.16 -7.35 1.25
CA ALA A 379 34.44 -6.74 0.89
C ALA A 379 35.39 -6.60 2.07
N LEU A 380 34.88 -6.43 3.29
CA LEU A 380 35.66 -6.29 4.51
C LEU A 380 35.75 -7.58 5.34
N GLY A 381 35.07 -8.65 4.94
CA GLY A 381 34.98 -9.91 5.72
C GLY A 381 34.33 -9.76 7.09
N LYS A 382 33.35 -8.84 7.20
CA LYS A 382 32.64 -8.52 8.46
C LYS A 382 31.20 -9.05 8.47
N ASP A 383 30.61 -9.12 9.67
CA ASP A 383 29.17 -9.38 9.81
C ASP A 383 28.38 -8.19 9.23
N PRO A 384 27.44 -8.42 8.30
CA PRO A 384 26.56 -7.34 7.78
C PRO A 384 25.86 -6.55 8.89
N LEU A 385 25.53 -7.17 10.02
CA LEU A 385 24.92 -6.44 11.15
C LEU A 385 25.86 -5.39 11.75
N GLU A 386 27.18 -5.66 11.77
CA GLU A 386 28.18 -4.67 12.20
C GLU A 386 28.21 -3.45 11.27
N ILE A 387 28.17 -3.69 9.96
CA ILE A 387 28.13 -2.63 8.96
C ILE A 387 26.84 -1.82 9.06
N ARG A 388 25.69 -2.48 9.25
CA ARG A 388 24.41 -1.80 9.51
C ARG A 388 24.52 -0.85 10.70
N LYS A 389 25.00 -1.34 11.85
CA LYS A 389 25.16 -0.55 13.08
C LYS A 389 26.12 0.64 12.91
N ALA A 390 27.22 0.46 12.17
CA ALA A 390 28.20 1.52 11.90
C ALA A 390 27.61 2.68 11.09
N ASN A 391 26.58 2.41 10.26
CA ASN A 391 25.99 3.37 9.34
C ASN A 391 24.65 3.95 9.79
N PHE A 392 24.07 3.52 10.92
CA PHE A 392 22.80 4.07 11.37
C PHE A 392 22.83 5.60 11.48
N TYR A 393 21.68 6.22 11.28
CA TYR A 393 21.47 7.60 11.67
C TYR A 393 21.87 7.77 13.14
N GLY A 394 22.49 8.87 13.45
CA GLY A 394 22.95 9.22 14.78
C GLY A 394 21.98 10.10 15.54
N ASP A 395 22.56 10.96 16.39
CA ASP A 395 21.83 11.98 17.14
C ASP A 395 22.37 13.38 16.81
N ARG A 396 21.87 14.39 17.53
CA ARG A 396 22.30 15.80 17.32
C ARG A 396 23.77 16.06 17.69
N ASN A 397 24.38 15.19 18.48
CA ASN A 397 25.76 15.38 18.92
C ASN A 397 26.77 14.96 17.85
N ASP A 398 26.41 13.98 17.02
CA ASP A 398 27.28 13.46 15.95
C ASP A 398 26.95 14.03 14.55
N GLY A 399 25.88 14.83 14.42
CA GLY A 399 25.50 15.49 13.19
C GLY A 399 24.96 14.59 12.08
N ARG A 400 24.72 13.28 12.36
CA ARG A 400 24.31 12.25 11.40
C ARG A 400 22.78 12.13 11.33
N LEU A 401 22.05 13.23 11.10
CA LEU A 401 20.59 13.28 11.21
C LEU A 401 19.87 13.51 9.89
N LEU A 402 20.53 14.13 8.89
CA LEU A 402 19.84 14.56 7.68
C LEU A 402 19.75 13.44 6.65
N THR A 403 18.53 13.22 6.16
CA THR A 403 18.26 12.35 5.02
C THR A 403 18.80 12.94 3.71
N PRO A 404 18.87 12.18 2.61
CA PRO A 404 19.24 12.70 1.29
C PRO A 404 18.39 13.89 0.82
N TYR A 405 17.15 14.00 1.28
CA TYR A 405 16.18 15.06 0.98
C TYR A 405 16.07 16.11 2.10
N HIS A 406 17.07 16.19 2.99
CA HIS A 406 17.25 17.19 4.04
C HIS A 406 16.20 17.18 5.16
N GLN A 407 15.43 16.14 5.36
CA GLN A 407 14.61 15.95 6.56
C GLN A 407 15.47 15.41 7.71
N GLU A 408 15.29 16.01 8.89
CA GLU A 408 15.93 15.51 10.12
C GLU A 408 15.25 14.23 10.63
N VAL A 409 16.03 13.22 11.00
CA VAL A 409 15.56 12.00 11.67
C VAL A 409 15.52 12.28 13.18
N GLU A 410 14.42 12.85 13.65
CA GLU A 410 14.28 13.39 15.03
C GLU A 410 14.07 12.31 16.09
N ASP A 411 13.59 11.12 15.71
CA ASP A 411 13.17 10.04 16.60
C ASP A 411 13.80 8.72 16.16
N ASN A 412 15.13 8.62 16.26
CA ASN A 412 15.84 7.39 15.91
C ASN A 412 15.84 6.38 17.08
N ILE A 413 14.94 5.40 17.03
CA ILE A 413 14.83 4.33 18.03
C ILE A 413 15.54 3.03 17.60
N LEU A 414 16.12 3.00 16.41
CA LEU A 414 16.73 1.80 15.82
C LEU A 414 17.83 1.17 16.69
N PRO A 415 18.76 1.93 17.30
CA PRO A 415 19.79 1.31 18.12
C PRO A 415 19.22 0.45 19.25
N ARG A 416 18.16 0.92 19.93
CA ARG A 416 17.46 0.16 20.96
C ARG A 416 16.72 -1.04 20.37
N LEU A 417 15.96 -0.82 19.31
CA LEU A 417 15.12 -1.84 18.66
C LEU A 417 15.97 -3.00 18.13
N ILE A 418 17.11 -2.70 17.48
CA ILE A 418 18.06 -3.69 16.98
C ILE A 418 18.73 -4.44 18.14
N GLY A 419 19.17 -3.76 19.19
CA GLY A 419 19.78 -4.40 20.35
C GLY A 419 18.85 -5.36 21.07
N GLU A 420 17.57 -4.99 21.24
CA GLU A 420 16.55 -5.86 21.83
C GLU A 420 16.26 -7.09 20.94
N LEU A 421 16.15 -6.90 19.60
CA LEU A 421 15.91 -8.01 18.70
C LEU A 421 17.12 -8.94 18.58
N GLU A 422 18.34 -8.40 18.48
CA GLU A 422 19.59 -9.17 18.45
C GLU A 422 19.69 -10.10 19.67
N SER A 423 19.42 -9.58 20.87
CA SER A 423 19.41 -10.37 22.10
C SER A 423 18.27 -11.39 22.13
N SER A 424 17.02 -10.96 21.84
CA SER A 424 15.85 -11.83 21.99
C SER A 424 15.73 -12.91 20.91
N SER A 425 16.40 -12.72 19.78
CA SER A 425 16.48 -13.71 18.67
C SER A 425 17.69 -14.64 18.80
N ASP A 426 18.58 -14.43 19.78
CA ASP A 426 19.85 -15.16 19.91
C ASP A 426 20.74 -15.07 18.64
N TYR A 427 20.72 -13.92 17.98
CA TYR A 427 21.34 -13.75 16.66
C TYR A 427 22.79 -14.24 16.60
N GLN A 428 23.65 -13.81 17.52
CA GLN A 428 25.08 -14.14 17.51
C GLN A 428 25.32 -15.65 17.68
N ALA A 429 24.66 -16.29 18.66
CA ALA A 429 24.78 -17.73 18.89
C ALA A 429 24.27 -18.56 17.71
N ARG A 430 23.18 -18.14 17.11
CA ARG A 430 22.62 -18.81 15.91
C ARG A 430 23.54 -18.63 14.71
N ARG A 431 24.06 -17.44 14.50
CA ARG A 431 24.99 -17.17 13.41
C ARG A 431 26.25 -18.03 13.51
N GLU A 432 26.85 -18.15 14.69
CA GLU A 432 27.99 -19.02 14.94
C GLU A 432 27.65 -20.50 14.65
N ALA A 433 26.52 -20.98 15.12
CA ALA A 433 26.07 -22.34 14.86
C ALA A 433 25.82 -22.60 13.35
N ILE A 434 25.33 -21.61 12.62
CA ILE A 434 25.15 -21.67 11.15
C ILE A 434 26.48 -21.75 10.44
N LEU A 435 27.47 -20.92 10.81
CA LEU A 435 28.81 -20.97 10.21
C LEU A 435 29.46 -22.35 10.42
N GLN A 436 29.35 -22.94 11.63
CA GLN A 436 29.84 -24.28 11.94
C GLN A 436 29.08 -25.37 11.15
N HIS A 437 27.77 -25.23 10.99
CA HIS A 437 26.97 -26.15 10.17
C HIS A 437 27.41 -26.08 8.71
N ASN A 438 27.53 -24.90 8.14
CA ASN A 438 27.89 -24.70 6.73
C ASN A 438 29.30 -25.20 6.40
N ALA A 439 30.24 -25.12 7.33
CA ALA A 439 31.60 -25.69 7.17
C ALA A 439 31.59 -27.22 7.08
N ARG A 440 30.58 -27.89 7.60
CA ARG A 440 30.47 -29.37 7.62
C ARG A 440 29.49 -29.93 6.59
N SER A 441 28.52 -29.14 6.15
CA SER A 441 27.49 -29.58 5.20
C SER A 441 27.84 -29.12 3.79
N SER A 442 27.83 -30.05 2.84
CA SER A 442 28.06 -29.77 1.40
C SER A 442 26.76 -29.49 0.65
N ILE A 443 25.62 -29.96 1.14
CA ILE A 443 24.34 -29.89 0.41
C ILE A 443 23.39 -28.89 1.07
N LEU A 444 23.06 -29.06 2.35
CA LEU A 444 22.15 -28.15 3.04
C LEU A 444 22.93 -27.02 3.68
N LYS A 445 22.77 -25.83 3.14
CA LYS A 445 23.36 -24.59 3.67
C LYS A 445 22.30 -23.80 4.44
N ARG A 446 22.74 -23.03 5.43
CA ARG A 446 21.86 -22.14 6.22
C ARG A 446 22.33 -20.71 6.14
N GLY A 447 21.41 -19.78 6.34
CA GLY A 447 21.72 -18.36 6.44
C GLY A 447 20.86 -17.68 7.48
N ILE A 448 21.35 -16.57 8.02
CA ILE A 448 20.64 -15.72 8.97
C ILE A 448 20.95 -14.27 8.67
N ALA A 449 19.95 -13.41 8.72
CA ALA A 449 20.12 -11.96 8.60
C ALA A 449 19.18 -11.22 9.54
N LEU A 450 19.68 -10.10 10.08
CA LEU A 450 18.91 -9.15 10.88
C LEU A 450 18.94 -7.80 10.17
N THR A 451 17.78 -7.36 9.65
CA THR A 451 17.65 -6.12 8.87
C THR A 451 16.75 -5.11 9.56
N PRO A 452 17.09 -3.81 9.51
CA PRO A 452 16.27 -2.73 10.01
C PRO A 452 15.29 -2.22 8.95
N VAL A 453 14.27 -1.50 9.43
CA VAL A 453 13.36 -0.70 8.60
C VAL A 453 13.22 0.69 9.20
N LYS A 454 13.39 1.74 8.38
CA LYS A 454 12.94 3.11 8.63
C LYS A 454 12.03 3.51 7.48
N PHE A 455 10.80 3.89 7.78
CA PHE A 455 9.82 4.22 6.75
C PHE A 455 9.08 5.50 7.06
N GLY A 456 9.06 6.44 6.12
CA GLY A 456 8.42 7.74 6.24
C GLY A 456 6.90 7.66 6.01
N ILE A 457 6.13 8.29 6.88
CA ILE A 457 4.67 8.27 6.87
C ILE A 457 4.13 9.63 6.48
N SER A 458 3.55 9.72 5.30
CA SER A 458 2.69 10.74 4.67
C SER A 458 2.61 10.47 3.16
N PHE A 459 1.63 11.04 2.49
CA PHE A 459 1.73 11.25 1.04
C PHE A 459 2.79 12.32 0.76
N THR A 460 3.65 12.09 -0.24
CA THR A 460 4.63 13.09 -0.69
C THR A 460 3.95 14.24 -1.46
N ALA A 461 2.79 13.97 -2.08
CA ALA A 461 1.86 14.99 -2.54
C ALA A 461 1.09 15.56 -1.33
N THR A 462 1.55 16.68 -0.82
CA THR A 462 1.15 17.21 0.50
C THR A 462 -0.35 17.45 0.65
N TRP A 463 -1.07 17.79 -0.45
CA TRP A 463 -2.52 18.02 -0.46
C TRP A 463 -3.35 16.76 -0.18
N TYR A 464 -2.81 15.56 -0.37
CA TYR A 464 -3.51 14.32 -0.02
C TYR A 464 -3.48 13.99 1.48
N ASN A 465 -2.72 14.73 2.30
CA ASN A 465 -2.65 14.47 3.74
C ASN A 465 -3.78 15.15 4.50
N GLN A 466 -5.02 14.82 4.13
CA GLN A 466 -6.25 15.35 4.73
C GLN A 466 -7.36 14.30 4.75
N ALA A 467 -8.31 14.43 5.67
CA ALA A 467 -9.49 13.59 5.74
C ALA A 467 -10.67 14.32 6.37
N GLY A 468 -11.87 13.85 6.02
CA GLY A 468 -13.14 14.25 6.61
C GLY A 468 -13.82 13.11 7.35
N ALA A 469 -14.71 13.46 8.30
CA ALA A 469 -15.60 12.53 8.98
C ALA A 469 -16.94 13.19 9.25
N LEU A 470 -17.99 12.37 9.44
CA LEU A 470 -19.33 12.80 9.80
C LEU A 470 -19.87 11.94 10.95
N ILE A 471 -20.33 12.58 12.01
CA ILE A 471 -20.93 11.90 13.16
C ILE A 471 -22.35 12.44 13.37
N HIS A 472 -23.31 11.52 13.53
CA HIS A 472 -24.66 11.80 13.99
C HIS A 472 -24.92 11.03 15.29
N ILE A 473 -25.42 11.72 16.33
CA ILE A 473 -25.94 11.10 17.54
C ILE A 473 -27.45 11.12 17.44
N TYR A 474 -28.07 9.94 17.47
CA TYR A 474 -29.52 9.82 17.48
C TYR A 474 -30.10 10.07 18.88
N ASN A 475 -31.39 10.40 18.97
CA ASN A 475 -32.05 10.75 20.24
C ASN A 475 -32.08 9.62 21.28
N ASP A 476 -31.80 8.38 20.87
CA ASP A 476 -31.65 7.21 21.74
C ASP A 476 -30.21 7.00 22.23
N GLY A 477 -29.28 7.86 21.84
CA GLY A 477 -27.85 7.78 22.18
C GLY A 477 -27.03 6.86 21.31
N SER A 478 -27.59 6.26 20.25
CA SER A 478 -26.80 5.54 19.24
C SER A 478 -26.06 6.52 18.35
N ILE A 479 -24.88 6.10 17.86
CA ILE A 479 -23.95 6.95 17.09
C ILE A 479 -23.74 6.37 15.70
N HIS A 480 -23.97 7.17 14.68
CA HIS A 480 -23.63 6.86 13.30
C HIS A 480 -22.34 7.59 12.91
N LEU A 481 -21.38 6.83 12.42
CA LEU A 481 -20.06 7.32 12.03
C LEU A 481 -19.79 7.02 10.56
N ASN A 482 -19.36 8.04 9.82
CA ASN A 482 -18.76 7.92 8.50
C ASN A 482 -17.42 8.64 8.46
N HIS A 483 -16.53 8.16 7.64
CA HIS A 483 -15.25 8.79 7.30
C HIS A 483 -14.89 8.50 5.85
N GLY A 484 -13.90 9.25 5.31
CA GLY A 484 -13.50 9.10 3.91
C GLY A 484 -12.62 7.88 3.61
N GLY A 485 -12.08 7.24 4.64
CA GLY A 485 -11.27 6.03 4.46
C GLY A 485 -12.10 4.81 4.08
N THR A 486 -11.49 3.87 3.36
CA THR A 486 -12.11 2.61 2.93
C THR A 486 -11.56 1.42 3.70
N GLU A 487 -12.41 0.44 4.00
CA GLU A 487 -12.04 -0.82 4.66
C GLU A 487 -11.63 -1.86 3.61
N MET A 488 -10.39 -2.34 3.69
CA MET A 488 -9.84 -3.35 2.79
C MET A 488 -9.22 -4.54 3.54
N GLY A 489 -9.65 -4.77 4.80
CA GLY A 489 -9.18 -5.84 5.68
C GLY A 489 -8.20 -5.39 6.77
N GLN A 490 -7.76 -4.13 6.74
CA GLN A 490 -6.77 -3.58 7.68
C GLN A 490 -7.36 -3.18 9.05
N GLY A 491 -8.69 -3.19 9.19
CA GLY A 491 -9.38 -2.84 10.43
C GLY A 491 -9.49 -1.34 10.69
N LEU A 492 -9.47 -0.51 9.66
CA LEU A 492 -9.60 0.95 9.76
C LEU A 492 -10.91 1.34 10.47
N ASN A 493 -12.03 0.76 10.03
CA ASN A 493 -13.33 1.04 10.61
C ASN A 493 -13.36 0.74 12.11
N THR A 494 -12.78 -0.38 12.53
CA THR A 494 -12.70 -0.77 13.95
C THR A 494 -11.91 0.26 14.76
N LYS A 495 -10.72 0.69 14.27
CA LYS A 495 -9.87 1.66 14.97
C LYS A 495 -10.54 3.04 15.09
N VAL A 496 -11.16 3.53 14.00
CA VAL A 496 -11.85 4.83 14.03
C VAL A 496 -13.05 4.79 14.99
N ALA A 497 -13.79 3.68 15.02
CA ALA A 497 -14.90 3.52 15.98
C ALA A 497 -14.41 3.45 17.44
N GLN A 498 -13.27 2.78 17.73
CA GLN A 498 -12.65 2.79 19.06
C GLN A 498 -12.30 4.22 19.53
N VAL A 499 -11.78 5.05 18.62
CA VAL A 499 -11.45 6.45 18.93
C VAL A 499 -12.70 7.26 19.27
N VAL A 500 -13.80 7.06 18.55
CA VAL A 500 -15.08 7.76 18.83
C VAL A 500 -15.69 7.24 20.13
N ALA A 501 -15.64 5.92 20.39
CA ALA A 501 -16.08 5.32 21.65
C ALA A 501 -15.32 5.91 22.85
N ASP A 502 -14.01 6.04 22.71
CA ASP A 502 -13.14 6.63 23.73
C ASP A 502 -13.40 8.12 23.95
N ALA A 503 -13.69 8.89 22.89
CA ALA A 503 -14.00 10.32 22.98
C ALA A 503 -15.28 10.61 23.77
N PHE A 504 -16.34 9.83 23.55
CA PHE A 504 -17.60 9.93 24.28
C PHE A 504 -17.67 9.06 25.55
N GLN A 505 -16.68 8.21 25.78
CA GLN A 505 -16.67 7.22 26.87
C GLN A 505 -17.92 6.33 26.87
N VAL A 506 -18.26 5.82 25.69
CA VAL A 506 -19.40 4.91 25.47
C VAL A 506 -18.94 3.56 24.92
N ASP A 507 -19.72 2.51 25.14
CA ASP A 507 -19.42 1.19 24.60
C ASP A 507 -19.35 1.22 23.06
N PHE A 508 -18.40 0.48 22.51
CA PHE A 508 -18.17 0.36 21.07
C PHE A 508 -19.43 -0.03 20.28
N GLU A 509 -20.26 -0.87 20.85
CA GLU A 509 -21.50 -1.38 20.24
C GLU A 509 -22.54 -0.28 19.96
N ARG A 510 -22.40 0.90 20.55
CA ARG A 510 -23.25 2.08 20.26
C ARG A 510 -22.91 2.73 18.94
N ILE A 511 -21.75 2.42 18.36
CA ILE A 511 -21.24 3.06 17.15
C ILE A 511 -21.49 2.17 15.95
N LYS A 512 -22.20 2.69 14.98
CA LYS A 512 -22.43 2.05 13.69
C LYS A 512 -21.65 2.78 12.60
N ILE A 513 -20.68 2.10 11.99
CA ILE A 513 -20.03 2.54 10.75
C ILE A 513 -20.77 1.95 9.56
N THR A 514 -21.10 2.79 8.59
CA THR A 514 -21.72 2.37 7.33
C THR A 514 -20.70 2.41 6.18
N LYS A 515 -21.17 2.22 4.96
CA LYS A 515 -20.31 2.33 3.76
C LYS A 515 -19.68 3.72 3.65
N THR A 516 -18.46 3.79 3.19
CA THR A 516 -17.85 5.03 2.73
C THR A 516 -18.58 5.48 1.46
N THR A 517 -18.99 6.74 1.42
CA THR A 517 -19.74 7.31 0.30
C THR A 517 -19.39 8.78 0.09
N THR A 518 -19.25 9.18 -1.16
CA THR A 518 -18.93 10.56 -1.53
C THR A 518 -20.05 11.55 -1.24
N GLU A 519 -21.28 11.09 -1.01
CA GLU A 519 -22.40 11.92 -0.53
C GLU A 519 -22.21 12.43 0.90
N LYS A 520 -21.60 11.62 1.78
CA LYS A 520 -21.49 11.96 3.21
C LYS A 520 -20.15 12.60 3.54
N VAL A 521 -19.08 12.13 2.92
CA VAL A 521 -17.72 12.63 3.14
C VAL A 521 -17.03 12.78 1.78
N PRO A 522 -17.21 13.91 1.11
CA PRO A 522 -16.62 14.17 -0.21
C PRO A 522 -15.14 14.60 -0.12
N ASN A 523 -14.47 14.64 -1.28
CA ASN A 523 -13.12 15.20 -1.46
C ASN A 523 -12.07 14.60 -0.51
N THR A 524 -12.16 13.31 -0.24
CA THR A 524 -11.21 12.60 0.60
C THR A 524 -10.08 12.01 -0.21
N SER A 525 -8.92 11.89 0.44
CA SER A 525 -7.74 11.26 -0.14
C SER A 525 -7.91 9.75 -0.21
N ALA A 526 -7.08 9.10 -1.02
CA ALA A 526 -6.98 7.65 -1.06
C ALA A 526 -6.68 7.06 0.31
N THR A 527 -7.19 5.86 0.59
CA THR A 527 -6.78 5.08 1.75
C THR A 527 -5.46 4.39 1.43
N ALA A 528 -4.38 5.14 1.54
CA ALA A 528 -3.02 4.79 1.14
C ALA A 528 -1.98 5.46 2.05
N ALA A 529 -0.69 5.38 1.71
CA ALA A 529 0.45 5.95 2.46
C ALA A 529 0.49 5.57 3.95
N SER A 530 -0.19 4.50 4.33
CA SER A 530 -0.35 4.02 5.72
C SER A 530 -0.98 5.04 6.68
N SER A 531 -1.47 6.16 6.18
CA SER A 531 -2.00 7.28 6.98
C SER A 531 -3.49 7.16 7.33
N GLY A 532 -4.18 6.11 6.88
CA GLY A 532 -5.62 5.98 7.02
C GLY A 532 -6.12 6.08 8.46
N SER A 533 -5.47 5.41 9.42
CA SER A 533 -5.82 5.51 10.84
C SER A 533 -5.56 6.90 11.39
N ASP A 534 -4.40 7.51 11.06
CA ASP A 534 -4.05 8.85 11.53
C ASP A 534 -5.07 9.89 11.04
N LEU A 535 -5.28 9.95 9.73
CA LEU A 535 -6.11 10.98 9.10
C LEU A 535 -7.59 10.84 9.51
N ASN A 536 -8.15 9.63 9.31
CA ASN A 536 -9.59 9.43 9.53
C ASN A 536 -9.98 9.43 11.01
N SER A 537 -9.11 8.91 11.90
CA SER A 537 -9.38 8.97 13.34
C SER A 537 -9.26 10.40 13.88
N MET A 538 -8.30 11.20 13.41
CA MET A 538 -8.20 12.61 13.81
C MET A 538 -9.38 13.44 13.31
N ALA A 539 -9.87 13.19 12.09
CA ALA A 539 -11.08 13.84 11.58
C ALA A 539 -12.32 13.44 12.39
N ALA A 540 -12.47 12.15 12.73
CA ALA A 540 -13.57 11.66 13.55
C ALA A 540 -13.50 12.19 14.98
N LEU A 541 -12.30 12.28 15.58
CA LEU A 541 -12.09 12.89 16.88
C LEU A 541 -12.50 14.37 16.87
N ASN A 542 -12.13 15.13 15.84
CA ASN A 542 -12.54 16.52 15.70
C ASN A 542 -14.07 16.68 15.64
N ALA A 543 -14.79 15.82 14.92
CA ALA A 543 -16.25 15.82 14.93
C ALA A 543 -16.84 15.46 16.31
N ALA A 544 -16.25 14.47 16.99
CA ALA A 544 -16.68 14.03 18.31
C ALA A 544 -16.48 15.12 19.38
N GLU A 545 -15.34 15.83 19.33
CA GLU A 545 -15.04 16.95 20.24
C GLU A 545 -16.05 18.09 20.07
N GLN A 546 -16.41 18.49 18.86
CA GLN A 546 -17.44 19.50 18.60
C GLN A 546 -18.80 19.10 19.20
N LEU A 547 -19.19 17.83 19.07
CA LEU A 547 -20.44 17.33 19.64
C LEU A 547 -20.38 17.27 21.17
N LYS A 548 -19.24 16.86 21.73
CA LYS A 548 -19.00 16.80 23.16
C LYS A 548 -19.06 18.20 23.79
N GLU A 549 -18.43 19.20 23.15
CA GLU A 549 -18.51 20.61 23.57
C GLU A 549 -19.96 21.10 23.65
N ARG A 550 -20.79 20.79 22.65
CA ARG A 550 -22.23 21.17 22.66
C ARG A 550 -23.00 20.45 23.78
N LEU A 551 -22.72 19.17 24.02
CA LEU A 551 -23.36 18.42 25.12
C LEU A 551 -22.94 18.94 26.49
N VAL A 552 -21.63 19.29 26.64
CA VAL A 552 -21.11 19.91 27.87
C VAL A 552 -21.74 21.28 28.11
N ALA A 553 -21.82 22.14 27.11
CA ALA A 553 -22.45 23.45 27.23
C ALA A 553 -23.91 23.33 27.62
N PHE A 554 -24.67 22.42 27.00
CA PHE A 554 -26.04 22.13 27.37
C PHE A 554 -26.19 21.63 28.81
N ALA A 555 -25.31 20.68 29.22
CA ALA A 555 -25.35 20.14 30.57
C ALA A 555 -25.01 21.20 31.64
N ALA A 556 -24.00 22.05 31.37
CA ALA A 556 -23.61 23.15 32.26
C ALA A 556 -24.76 24.12 32.49
N GLU A 557 -25.47 24.53 31.43
CA GLU A 557 -26.63 25.39 31.52
C GLU A 557 -27.82 24.69 32.26
N ARG A 558 -28.10 23.45 31.89
CA ARG A 558 -29.25 22.70 32.39
C ARG A 558 -29.17 22.36 33.87
N TRP A 559 -27.96 22.05 34.38
CA TRP A 559 -27.70 21.69 35.79
C TRP A 559 -27.04 22.82 36.58
N ASN A 560 -26.86 24.01 36.00
CA ASN A 560 -26.20 25.17 36.60
C ASN A 560 -24.86 24.81 37.25
N THR A 561 -23.96 24.22 36.47
CA THR A 561 -22.59 23.78 36.88
C THR A 561 -21.53 24.27 35.92
N GLU A 562 -20.26 24.27 36.35
CA GLU A 562 -19.16 24.69 35.52
C GLU A 562 -18.79 23.61 34.46
N PRO A 563 -18.60 23.96 33.19
CA PRO A 563 -18.32 23.02 32.12
C PRO A 563 -17.14 22.09 32.41
N GLU A 564 -16.09 22.58 33.08
CA GLU A 564 -14.87 21.84 33.41
C GLU A 564 -15.09 20.73 34.44
N THR A 565 -16.19 20.75 35.15
CA THR A 565 -16.55 19.72 36.14
C THR A 565 -17.28 18.54 35.52
N ILE A 566 -17.76 18.66 34.27
CA ILE A 566 -18.50 17.61 33.58
C ILE A 566 -17.54 16.54 33.05
N ARG A 567 -17.81 15.27 33.46
CA ARG A 567 -16.97 14.12 33.12
C ARG A 567 -17.78 13.04 32.42
N PHE A 568 -17.29 12.60 31.25
CA PHE A 568 -17.82 11.42 30.54
C PHE A 568 -17.01 10.19 30.97
N HIS A 569 -17.67 9.16 31.43
CA HIS A 569 -17.04 7.88 31.79
C HIS A 569 -18.05 6.72 31.79
N ASN A 570 -17.68 5.56 31.29
CA ASN A 570 -18.43 4.32 31.36
C ASN A 570 -19.92 4.42 30.99
N ASN A 571 -20.26 5.01 29.84
CA ASN A 571 -21.61 5.28 29.35
C ASN A 571 -22.44 6.30 30.21
N MET A 572 -21.79 6.94 31.15
CA MET A 572 -22.40 7.91 32.06
C MET A 572 -21.72 9.28 31.91
N VAL A 573 -22.43 10.32 32.36
CA VAL A 573 -21.90 11.67 32.44
C VAL A 573 -22.13 12.17 33.84
N GLU A 574 -21.05 12.51 34.53
CA GLU A 574 -21.06 13.14 35.84
C GLU A 574 -21.21 14.65 35.65
N ILE A 575 -22.25 15.22 36.29
CA ILE A 575 -22.62 16.63 36.16
C ILE A 575 -22.87 17.19 37.58
N GLY A 576 -21.84 17.82 38.15
CA GLY A 576 -21.85 18.23 39.55
C GLY A 576 -22.02 17.02 40.49
N SER A 577 -23.12 16.95 41.22
CA SER A 577 -23.44 15.82 42.09
C SER A 577 -24.29 14.73 41.46
N GLU A 578 -24.75 14.93 40.23
CA GLU A 578 -25.61 13.99 39.50
C GLU A 578 -24.83 13.11 38.56
N LEU A 579 -25.29 11.88 38.38
CA LEU A 579 -24.79 10.91 37.42
C LEU A 579 -25.93 10.59 36.42
N VAL A 580 -25.78 11.05 35.18
CA VAL A 580 -26.76 10.91 34.11
C VAL A 580 -26.27 9.94 33.07
N SER A 581 -27.15 9.08 32.55
CA SER A 581 -26.73 8.20 31.43
C SER A 581 -26.45 9.03 30.16
N PHE A 582 -25.50 8.57 29.32
CA PHE A 582 -25.26 9.22 28.04
C PHE A 582 -26.54 9.35 27.20
N ASN A 583 -27.40 8.32 27.20
CA ASN A 583 -28.67 8.32 26.48
C ASN A 583 -29.62 9.39 27.00
N ASP A 584 -29.74 9.55 28.34
CA ASP A 584 -30.62 10.55 28.92
C ASP A 584 -30.10 11.97 28.68
N LEU A 585 -28.79 12.19 28.74
CA LEU A 585 -28.19 13.47 28.36
C LEU A 585 -28.52 13.81 26.91
N VAL A 586 -28.31 12.88 26.00
CA VAL A 586 -28.58 13.06 24.55
C VAL A 586 -30.07 13.34 24.31
N ARG A 587 -30.95 12.58 24.94
CA ARG A 587 -32.41 12.78 24.82
C ARG A 587 -32.82 14.17 25.31
N GLN A 588 -32.32 14.62 26.46
CA GLN A 588 -32.58 15.95 26.99
C GLN A 588 -32.02 17.06 26.09
N ALA A 589 -30.80 16.88 25.57
CA ALA A 589 -30.16 17.78 24.59
C ALA A 589 -31.03 17.90 23.32
N TYR A 590 -31.53 16.76 22.78
CA TYR A 590 -32.43 16.78 21.63
C TYR A 590 -33.71 17.57 21.91
N MET A 591 -34.34 17.35 23.05
CA MET A 591 -35.57 18.10 23.47
C MET A 591 -35.30 19.59 23.65
N ALA A 592 -34.07 19.96 24.03
CA ALA A 592 -33.59 21.34 24.10
C ALA A 592 -33.14 21.92 22.75
N ARG A 593 -33.28 21.18 21.67
CA ARG A 593 -32.88 21.56 20.29
C ARG A 593 -31.39 21.78 20.12
N VAL A 594 -30.57 21.00 20.83
CA VAL A 594 -29.11 20.95 20.61
C VAL A 594 -28.81 20.17 19.31
N HIS A 595 -27.96 20.72 18.48
CA HIS A 595 -27.58 20.06 17.22
C HIS A 595 -26.64 18.85 17.46
N LEU A 596 -27.09 17.66 17.12
CA LEU A 596 -26.46 16.37 17.40
C LEU A 596 -25.70 15.79 16.17
N SER A 597 -25.29 16.65 15.23
CA SER A 597 -24.50 16.26 14.06
C SER A 597 -23.30 17.18 13.91
N ALA A 598 -22.15 16.61 13.50
CA ALA A 598 -20.96 17.39 13.19
C ALA A 598 -20.13 16.73 12.08
N ALA A 599 -19.60 17.57 11.18
CA ALA A 599 -18.53 17.21 10.28
C ALA A 599 -17.16 17.55 10.94
N GLY A 600 -16.22 16.65 10.82
CA GLY A 600 -14.85 16.86 11.28
C GLY A 600 -13.87 16.86 10.12
N PHE A 601 -12.77 17.57 10.31
CA PHE A 601 -11.73 17.69 9.31
C PHE A 601 -10.35 17.65 9.99
N TYR A 602 -9.38 17.03 9.30
CA TYR A 602 -7.99 17.01 9.74
C TYR A 602 -7.05 17.15 8.55
N LYS A 603 -5.96 17.85 8.73
CA LYS A 603 -4.81 17.91 7.82
C LYS A 603 -3.52 17.71 8.60
N THR A 604 -2.62 16.91 8.05
CA THR A 604 -1.31 16.63 8.68
C THR A 604 -0.46 17.89 8.75
N PRO A 605 0.04 18.26 9.93
CA PRO A 605 0.87 19.45 10.09
C PRO A 605 2.32 19.21 9.68
N LYS A 606 3.13 20.29 9.59
CA LYS A 606 4.60 20.31 9.43
C LYS A 606 5.15 19.73 8.11
N ILE A 607 4.38 19.09 7.28
CA ILE A 607 4.85 18.51 6.01
C ILE A 607 4.99 19.56 4.92
N HIS A 608 6.08 19.49 4.17
CA HIS A 608 6.34 20.31 3.00
C HIS A 608 7.38 19.63 2.10
N TRP A 609 7.24 19.78 0.80
CA TRP A 609 8.16 19.20 -0.16
C TRP A 609 8.32 20.12 -1.37
N ASP A 610 9.57 20.48 -1.68
CA ASP A 610 9.95 21.15 -2.92
C ASP A 610 10.68 20.15 -3.83
N ARG A 611 9.94 19.62 -4.82
CA ARG A 611 10.48 18.63 -5.75
C ARG A 611 11.60 19.18 -6.63
N ALA A 612 11.54 20.46 -7.01
CA ALA A 612 12.53 21.10 -7.86
C ALA A 612 13.86 21.28 -7.12
N ALA A 613 13.80 21.64 -5.85
CA ALA A 613 14.97 21.78 -5.00
C ALA A 613 15.46 20.43 -4.43
N GLY A 614 14.66 19.37 -4.51
CA GLY A 614 14.94 18.07 -3.88
C GLY A 614 15.03 18.14 -2.35
N LYS A 615 14.30 19.06 -1.72
CA LYS A 615 14.43 19.37 -0.28
C LYS A 615 13.08 19.55 0.39
N GLY A 616 13.00 19.13 1.66
CA GLY A 616 11.84 19.39 2.49
C GLY A 616 11.66 18.39 3.62
N ARG A 617 10.45 18.40 4.18
CA ARG A 617 9.95 17.44 5.16
C ARG A 617 8.74 16.72 4.56
N PRO A 618 8.95 15.77 3.63
CA PRO A 618 7.84 15.05 3.00
C PRO A 618 7.10 14.12 3.96
N PHE A 619 7.72 13.71 5.08
CA PHE A 619 7.14 12.79 6.05
C PHE A 619 6.87 13.44 7.39
N TYR A 620 5.71 13.14 7.97
CA TYR A 620 5.31 13.64 9.28
C TYR A 620 6.16 13.01 10.39
N TYR A 621 6.37 11.68 10.28
CA TYR A 621 7.24 10.91 11.19
C TYR A 621 7.78 9.67 10.48
N PHE A 622 8.68 8.94 11.15
CA PHE A 622 9.17 7.65 10.71
C PHE A 622 8.63 6.53 11.61
N ALA A 623 8.20 5.42 10.99
CA ALA A 623 7.94 4.16 11.66
C ALA A 623 9.15 3.23 11.49
N TYR A 624 9.45 2.44 12.52
CA TYR A 624 10.64 1.61 12.57
C TYR A 624 10.29 0.14 12.78
N GLY A 625 11.18 -0.74 12.36
CA GLY A 625 11.05 -2.17 12.59
C GLY A 625 12.38 -2.88 12.41
N ALA A 626 12.45 -4.12 12.87
CA ALA A 626 13.54 -5.02 12.56
C ALA A 626 13.04 -6.46 12.49
N SER A 627 13.69 -7.26 11.64
CA SER A 627 13.40 -8.68 11.47
C SER A 627 14.69 -9.48 11.42
N CYS A 628 14.71 -10.60 12.13
CA CYS A 628 15.77 -11.61 12.10
C CYS A 628 15.22 -12.90 11.51
N SER A 629 15.66 -13.27 10.30
CA SER A 629 15.21 -14.48 9.60
C SER A 629 16.34 -15.49 9.44
N GLU A 630 16.02 -16.77 9.61
CA GLU A 630 16.89 -17.92 9.32
C GLU A 630 16.27 -18.78 8.23
N VAL A 631 17.12 -19.20 7.29
CA VAL A 631 16.71 -20.03 6.15
C VAL A 631 17.60 -21.28 6.04
N SER A 632 17.06 -22.31 5.37
CA SER A 632 17.84 -23.44 4.85
C SER A 632 17.70 -23.51 3.34
N VAL A 633 18.79 -23.84 2.63
CA VAL A 633 18.89 -23.91 1.16
C VAL A 633 19.46 -25.28 0.77
N ASP A 634 18.82 -25.96 -0.17
CA ASP A 634 19.35 -27.12 -0.84
C ASP A 634 20.19 -26.66 -2.04
N THR A 635 21.49 -26.91 -2.01
CA THR A 635 22.42 -26.48 -3.05
C THR A 635 22.37 -27.29 -4.34
N LEU A 636 21.59 -28.37 -4.39
CA LEU A 636 21.38 -29.19 -5.58
C LEU A 636 20.18 -28.70 -6.41
N THR A 637 19.19 -28.09 -5.76
CA THR A 637 17.93 -27.68 -6.41
C THR A 637 17.69 -26.18 -6.35
N GLY A 638 18.36 -25.47 -5.45
CA GLY A 638 18.08 -24.06 -5.14
C GLY A 638 16.83 -23.88 -4.28
N GLU A 639 16.11 -24.94 -3.92
CA GLU A 639 14.95 -24.87 -3.02
C GLU A 639 15.39 -24.41 -1.63
N TYR A 640 14.51 -23.66 -0.97
CA TYR A 640 14.80 -23.15 0.37
C TYR A 640 13.56 -23.14 1.25
N ARG A 641 13.80 -22.99 2.54
CA ARG A 641 12.77 -22.87 3.55
C ARG A 641 13.13 -21.80 4.57
N VAL A 642 12.11 -21.03 4.99
CA VAL A 642 12.26 -20.12 6.12
C VAL A 642 12.01 -20.88 7.42
N GLU A 643 13.05 -21.04 8.23
CA GLU A 643 13.01 -21.87 9.44
C GLU A 643 12.48 -21.07 10.63
N ARG A 644 13.00 -19.85 10.81
CA ARG A 644 12.60 -18.97 11.92
C ARG A 644 12.64 -17.51 11.52
N THR A 645 11.65 -16.76 11.99
CA THR A 645 11.63 -15.29 11.90
C THR A 645 11.19 -14.69 13.23
N ASP A 646 11.97 -13.77 13.74
CA ASP A 646 11.68 -12.96 14.91
C ASP A 646 11.58 -11.50 14.48
N ILE A 647 10.48 -10.84 14.85
CA ILE A 647 10.17 -9.44 14.48
C ILE A 647 9.93 -8.61 15.73
N LEU A 648 10.52 -7.42 15.77
CA LEU A 648 10.18 -6.34 16.70
C LEU A 648 9.81 -5.10 15.89
N HIS A 649 8.55 -4.62 16.03
CA HIS A 649 8.03 -3.54 15.22
C HIS A 649 7.44 -2.41 16.05
N ASP A 650 7.70 -1.17 15.62
CA ASP A 650 7.23 0.06 16.25
C ASP A 650 5.89 0.51 15.64
N VAL A 651 4.84 0.48 16.44
CA VAL A 651 3.52 0.99 16.11
C VAL A 651 3.12 2.19 16.98
N GLY A 652 4.09 2.77 17.70
CA GLY A 652 3.82 3.73 18.76
C GLY A 652 2.91 3.12 19.82
N LYS A 653 2.00 3.91 20.40
CA LYS A 653 0.93 3.36 21.23
C LYS A 653 -0.14 2.73 20.35
N SER A 654 -0.13 1.41 20.25
CA SER A 654 -1.09 0.68 19.44
C SER A 654 -2.54 1.05 19.76
N LEU A 655 -3.34 1.40 18.76
CA LEU A 655 -4.78 1.64 18.94
C LEU A 655 -5.54 0.33 19.19
N ASN A 656 -5.08 -0.74 18.54
CA ASN A 656 -5.66 -2.08 18.63
C ASN A 656 -4.55 -3.13 18.40
N PRO A 657 -3.97 -3.71 19.48
CA PRO A 657 -2.80 -4.57 19.36
C PRO A 657 -2.99 -5.81 18.48
N ILE A 658 -4.16 -6.45 18.53
CA ILE A 658 -4.41 -7.65 17.71
C ILE A 658 -4.47 -7.33 16.21
N LEU A 659 -5.06 -6.19 15.82
CA LEU A 659 -5.10 -5.74 14.44
C LEU A 659 -3.72 -5.30 13.96
N ASP A 660 -2.98 -4.56 14.78
CA ASP A 660 -1.64 -4.10 14.43
C ASP A 660 -0.68 -5.27 14.25
N LYS A 661 -0.72 -6.25 15.14
CA LYS A 661 0.08 -7.47 15.02
C LYS A 661 -0.26 -8.25 13.74
N GLY A 662 -1.56 -8.40 13.42
CA GLY A 662 -2.00 -9.04 12.19
C GLY A 662 -1.52 -8.31 10.93
N GLN A 663 -1.42 -6.96 10.97
CA GLN A 663 -0.86 -6.19 9.86
C GLN A 663 0.66 -6.43 9.70
N VAL A 664 1.40 -6.56 10.80
CA VAL A 664 2.84 -6.88 10.76
C VAL A 664 3.06 -8.27 10.17
N GLU A 665 2.31 -9.27 10.65
CA GLU A 665 2.40 -10.67 10.17
C GLU A 665 2.09 -10.77 8.67
N GLY A 666 0.97 -10.20 8.24
CA GLY A 666 0.53 -10.24 6.83
C GLY A 666 1.46 -9.46 5.89
N ALA A 667 1.99 -8.33 6.33
CA ALA A 667 2.92 -7.53 5.54
C ALA A 667 4.28 -8.24 5.36
N PHE A 668 4.81 -8.86 6.42
CA PHE A 668 6.04 -9.65 6.34
C PHE A 668 5.90 -10.79 5.30
N ILE A 669 4.82 -11.57 5.36
CA ILE A 669 4.59 -12.67 4.43
C ILE A 669 4.49 -12.16 2.98
N GLN A 670 3.81 -11.02 2.76
CA GLN A 670 3.70 -10.43 1.44
C GLN A 670 5.06 -9.89 0.94
N GLY A 671 5.86 -9.27 1.79
CA GLY A 671 7.23 -8.83 1.46
C GLY A 671 8.18 -9.98 1.21
N MET A 672 8.06 -11.06 1.98
CA MET A 672 8.79 -12.31 1.77
C MET A 672 8.45 -12.90 0.39
N GLY A 673 7.16 -13.00 0.04
CA GLY A 673 6.71 -13.52 -1.26
C GLY A 673 7.28 -12.72 -2.43
N TRP A 674 7.23 -11.38 -2.35
CA TRP A 674 7.80 -10.49 -3.36
C TRP A 674 9.28 -10.74 -3.63
N LEU A 675 10.07 -10.98 -2.57
CA LEU A 675 11.51 -11.16 -2.67
C LEU A 675 11.94 -12.61 -2.96
N THR A 676 10.98 -13.55 -2.99
CA THR A 676 11.29 -14.99 -3.11
C THR A 676 10.59 -15.67 -4.27
N THR A 677 9.27 -15.83 -4.24
CA THR A 677 8.54 -16.71 -5.15
C THR A 677 7.63 -15.99 -6.15
N GLU A 678 7.27 -14.76 -5.89
CA GLU A 678 6.36 -13.98 -6.74
C GLU A 678 7.11 -13.37 -7.90
N GLU A 679 7.01 -13.96 -9.10
CA GLU A 679 7.71 -13.51 -10.29
C GLU A 679 6.73 -13.08 -11.38
N LEU A 680 6.88 -11.86 -11.87
CA LEU A 680 6.22 -11.38 -13.08
C LEU A 680 7.13 -11.61 -14.29
N TRP A 681 6.65 -12.39 -15.25
CA TRP A 681 7.42 -12.73 -16.44
C TRP A 681 6.64 -12.45 -17.73
N TRP A 682 7.24 -11.63 -18.58
CA TRP A 682 6.73 -11.31 -19.92
C TRP A 682 7.55 -12.04 -20.99
N ASP A 683 6.87 -12.65 -21.96
CA ASP A 683 7.56 -13.20 -23.14
C ASP A 683 7.98 -12.08 -24.10
N GLN A 684 8.73 -12.44 -25.14
CA GLN A 684 9.24 -11.49 -26.13
C GLN A 684 8.13 -10.76 -26.93
N ALA A 685 6.92 -11.31 -26.97
CA ALA A 685 5.75 -10.68 -27.59
C ALA A 685 5.01 -9.72 -26.63
N GLY A 686 5.52 -9.52 -25.41
CA GLY A 686 4.94 -8.66 -24.39
C GLY A 686 3.77 -9.28 -23.64
N ARG A 687 3.56 -10.60 -23.73
CA ARG A 687 2.50 -11.29 -22.98
C ARG A 687 2.97 -11.57 -21.57
N LEU A 688 2.21 -11.17 -20.57
CA LEU A 688 2.43 -11.61 -19.21
C LEU A 688 2.09 -13.11 -19.11
N ARG A 689 3.06 -13.94 -18.79
CA ARG A 689 2.88 -15.42 -18.73
C ARG A 689 2.52 -15.90 -17.35
N THR A 690 2.80 -15.11 -16.32
CA THR A 690 2.44 -15.38 -14.92
C THR A 690 1.17 -14.63 -14.54
N HIS A 691 0.07 -14.84 -15.26
CA HIS A 691 -1.19 -14.12 -15.14
C HIS A 691 -2.32 -14.88 -14.44
N ALA A 692 -2.03 -16.00 -13.80
CA ALA A 692 -3.03 -16.83 -13.17
C ALA A 692 -2.52 -17.43 -11.85
N PRO A 693 -3.41 -17.83 -10.93
CA PRO A 693 -3.01 -18.47 -9.67
C PRO A 693 -2.16 -19.75 -9.87
N SER A 694 -2.26 -20.39 -11.03
CA SER A 694 -1.46 -21.56 -11.40
C SER A 694 -0.04 -21.24 -11.82
N THR A 695 0.23 -20.01 -12.23
CA THR A 695 1.53 -19.56 -12.79
C THR A 695 2.19 -18.48 -11.95
N TYR A 696 1.46 -17.76 -11.13
CA TYR A 696 1.96 -16.73 -10.20
C TYR A 696 1.93 -17.26 -8.77
N LYS A 697 3.11 -17.44 -8.18
CA LYS A 697 3.29 -18.18 -6.93
C LYS A 697 3.33 -17.25 -5.71
N ILE A 698 2.17 -16.99 -5.09
CA ILE A 698 2.11 -16.36 -3.77
C ILE A 698 2.52 -17.34 -2.65
N PRO A 699 3.01 -16.88 -1.50
CA PRO A 699 3.28 -17.74 -0.36
C PRO A 699 2.02 -18.49 0.12
N LEU A 700 2.16 -19.79 0.31
CA LEU A 700 1.14 -20.66 0.90
C LEU A 700 1.27 -20.68 2.43
N ALA A 701 0.29 -21.23 3.12
CA ALA A 701 0.33 -21.42 4.57
C ALA A 701 1.55 -22.26 5.01
N SER A 702 2.03 -23.19 4.16
CA SER A 702 3.22 -24.00 4.38
C SER A 702 4.54 -23.23 4.25
N ASP A 703 4.53 -22.10 3.55
CA ASP A 703 5.73 -21.28 3.29
C ASP A 703 6.02 -20.31 4.43
N ARG A 704 5.06 -20.16 5.36
CA ARG A 704 5.26 -19.41 6.59
C ARG A 704 6.46 -19.94 7.38
N PRO A 705 7.27 -19.07 8.05
CA PRO A 705 8.34 -19.51 8.93
C PRO A 705 7.84 -20.57 9.93
N ARG A 706 8.60 -21.65 10.13
CA ARG A 706 8.24 -22.70 11.09
C ARG A 706 8.09 -22.14 12.50
N GLN A 707 9.01 -21.25 12.89
CA GLN A 707 8.91 -20.45 14.11
C GLN A 707 8.72 -18.99 13.68
N PHE A 708 7.59 -18.41 14.05
CA PHE A 708 7.23 -17.05 13.67
C PHE A 708 6.81 -16.25 14.90
N THR A 709 7.69 -15.35 15.35
CA THR A 709 7.49 -14.52 16.54
C THR A 709 7.36 -13.06 16.13
N VAL A 710 6.26 -12.43 16.47
CA VAL A 710 6.03 -11.00 16.24
C VAL A 710 5.74 -10.32 17.58
N LYS A 711 6.54 -9.29 17.88
CA LYS A 711 6.39 -8.42 19.04
C LYS A 711 6.25 -6.97 18.60
N LEU A 712 5.41 -6.22 19.30
CA LEU A 712 5.32 -4.78 19.16
C LEU A 712 6.26 -4.12 20.20
N ALA A 713 6.89 -3.01 19.82
CA ALA A 713 7.75 -2.25 20.72
C ALA A 713 6.89 -1.42 21.70
N GLU A 714 6.35 -2.06 22.73
CA GLU A 714 5.39 -1.47 23.67
C GLU A 714 5.92 -0.23 24.42
N TRP A 715 7.24 -0.08 24.49
CA TRP A 715 7.91 1.08 25.07
C TRP A 715 7.97 2.29 24.14
N SER A 716 7.57 2.13 22.86
CA SER A 716 7.60 3.21 21.88
C SER A 716 6.28 4.01 21.89
N GLU A 717 6.40 5.30 21.65
CA GLU A 717 5.29 6.18 21.36
C GLU A 717 5.68 7.17 20.27
N ASN A 718 4.70 7.67 19.51
CA ASN A 718 4.97 8.69 18.51
C ASN A 718 5.28 10.03 19.19
N LYS A 719 6.39 10.66 18.84
CA LYS A 719 6.71 12.01 19.32
C LYS A 719 5.82 13.07 18.68
N GLU A 720 5.31 12.82 17.47
CA GLU A 720 4.34 13.68 16.84
C GLU A 720 2.93 13.48 17.43
N ARG A 721 2.08 14.50 17.28
CA ARG A 721 0.70 14.48 17.79
C ARG A 721 -0.22 13.70 16.82
N THR A 722 0.06 12.43 16.64
CA THR A 722 -0.85 11.50 15.97
C THR A 722 -1.98 11.08 16.90
N ILE A 723 -2.98 10.37 16.33
CA ILE A 723 -4.07 9.84 17.14
C ILE A 723 -3.54 8.95 18.27
N LYS A 724 -3.78 9.35 19.51
CA LYS A 724 -3.33 8.62 20.71
C LYS A 724 -1.85 8.19 20.69
N ARG A 725 -0.96 8.93 20.01
CA ARG A 725 0.47 8.62 19.87
C ARG A 725 0.78 7.30 19.16
N SER A 726 -0.14 6.81 18.32
CA SER A 726 0.10 5.65 17.47
C SER A 726 1.01 5.97 16.28
N LYS A 727 1.58 4.95 15.69
CA LYS A 727 2.27 5.01 14.39
C LYS A 727 1.60 4.08 13.38
N ALA A 728 1.73 4.42 12.12
CA ALA A 728 1.21 3.64 11.00
C ALA A 728 1.85 2.25 10.91
N VAL A 729 1.06 1.24 10.55
CA VAL A 729 1.46 -0.17 10.48
C VAL A 729 1.10 -0.82 9.13
N GLY A 730 0.58 -0.04 8.17
CA GLY A 730 0.15 -0.59 6.88
C GLY A 730 1.31 -1.03 5.99
N GLU A 731 2.25 -0.14 5.71
CA GLU A 731 3.36 -0.37 4.76
C GLU A 731 4.70 -0.75 5.42
N PRO A 732 5.13 -0.12 6.55
CA PRO A 732 6.46 -0.34 7.07
C PRO A 732 6.84 -1.82 7.30
N PRO A 733 5.94 -2.69 7.81
CA PRO A 733 6.29 -4.09 8.05
C PRO A 733 6.53 -4.91 6.77
N PHE A 734 6.16 -4.41 5.59
CA PHE A 734 6.42 -5.10 4.33
C PHE A 734 7.93 -5.30 4.09
N MET A 735 8.76 -4.29 4.41
CA MET A 735 10.21 -4.36 4.24
C MET A 735 10.91 -5.30 5.24
N LEU A 736 10.21 -5.79 6.26
CA LEU A 736 10.75 -6.83 7.16
C LEU A 736 11.08 -8.14 6.41
N GLY A 737 10.42 -8.39 5.26
CA GLY A 737 10.71 -9.51 4.37
C GLY A 737 12.12 -9.50 3.80
N VAL A 738 12.83 -8.36 3.79
CA VAL A 738 14.21 -8.23 3.31
C VAL A 738 15.16 -9.14 4.11
N SER A 739 14.91 -9.37 5.40
CA SER A 739 15.71 -10.29 6.21
C SER A 739 15.76 -11.71 5.66
N VAL A 740 14.70 -12.17 4.99
CA VAL A 740 14.68 -13.49 4.33
C VAL A 740 15.59 -13.48 3.10
N PHE A 741 15.52 -12.42 2.31
CA PHE A 741 16.34 -12.28 1.11
C PHE A 741 17.85 -12.23 1.45
N GLU A 742 18.23 -11.49 2.48
CA GLU A 742 19.62 -11.41 2.93
C GLU A 742 20.08 -12.71 3.65
N ALA A 743 19.18 -13.42 4.32
CA ALA A 743 19.49 -14.74 4.85
C ALA A 743 19.76 -15.77 3.72
N LEU A 744 18.99 -15.69 2.61
CA LEU A 744 19.27 -16.49 1.41
C LEU A 744 20.62 -16.12 0.79
N SER A 745 20.95 -14.83 0.71
CA SER A 745 22.26 -14.34 0.25
C SER A 745 23.38 -14.96 1.10
N MET A 746 23.28 -14.93 2.43
CA MET A 746 24.29 -15.56 3.32
C MET A 746 24.41 -17.07 3.10
N ALA A 747 23.28 -17.79 2.94
CA ALA A 747 23.31 -19.23 2.69
C ALA A 747 24.02 -19.56 1.36
N VAL A 748 23.74 -18.81 0.29
CA VAL A 748 24.39 -18.95 -1.01
C VAL A 748 25.88 -18.61 -0.94
N ALA A 749 26.26 -17.54 -0.26
CA ALA A 749 27.68 -17.15 -0.12
C ALA A 749 28.54 -18.22 0.57
N SER A 750 27.91 -19.06 1.41
CA SER A 750 28.61 -20.11 2.14
C SER A 750 29.21 -21.21 1.26
N VAL A 751 28.77 -21.33 -0.01
CA VAL A 751 29.36 -22.32 -0.95
C VAL A 751 30.76 -21.89 -1.43
N ALA A 752 31.11 -20.61 -1.31
CA ALA A 752 32.41 -20.05 -1.60
C ALA A 752 33.08 -19.46 -0.33
N ASP A 753 32.83 -20.07 0.85
CA ASP A 753 33.40 -19.65 2.12
C ASP A 753 33.25 -18.16 2.44
N TYR A 754 32.13 -17.55 2.04
CA TYR A 754 31.80 -16.13 2.23
C TYR A 754 32.80 -15.12 1.64
N ARG A 755 33.60 -15.52 0.63
CA ARG A 755 34.62 -14.66 0.04
C ARG A 755 34.07 -13.53 -0.82
N GLU A 756 32.86 -13.68 -1.37
CA GLU A 756 32.19 -12.67 -2.17
C GLU A 756 30.68 -12.65 -1.97
N CYS A 757 30.07 -11.50 -2.22
CA CYS A 757 28.62 -11.35 -2.20
C CYS A 757 28.01 -12.10 -3.40
N PRO A 758 26.96 -12.93 -3.19
CA PRO A 758 26.33 -13.69 -4.27
C PRO A 758 25.61 -12.82 -5.31
N ARG A 759 25.32 -11.56 -4.99
CA ARG A 759 24.60 -10.62 -5.88
C ARG A 759 23.32 -11.21 -6.44
N LEU A 760 22.47 -11.74 -5.54
CA LEU A 760 21.14 -12.24 -5.91
C LEU A 760 20.26 -11.09 -6.42
N ASP A 761 19.55 -11.31 -7.52
CA ASP A 761 18.46 -10.44 -7.95
C ASP A 761 17.13 -10.86 -7.30
N ALA A 762 16.23 -9.91 -7.07
CA ALA A 762 14.91 -10.20 -6.54
C ALA A 762 13.88 -10.37 -7.68
N PRO A 763 12.94 -11.33 -7.56
CA PRO A 763 12.82 -12.33 -6.50
C PRO A 763 13.91 -13.42 -6.57
N ALA A 764 14.37 -13.89 -5.41
CA ALA A 764 15.32 -15.00 -5.30
C ALA A 764 14.58 -16.33 -5.49
N THR A 765 14.09 -16.59 -6.71
CA THR A 765 13.45 -17.88 -7.03
C THR A 765 14.45 -19.03 -6.87
N PRO A 766 13.98 -20.27 -6.67
CA PRO A 766 14.88 -21.45 -6.60
C PRO A 766 15.85 -21.52 -7.78
N GLU A 767 15.42 -21.18 -8.99
CA GLU A 767 16.29 -21.11 -10.17
C GLU A 767 17.42 -20.08 -9.97
N ARG A 768 17.09 -18.84 -9.55
CA ARG A 768 18.09 -17.78 -9.34
C ARG A 768 19.06 -18.13 -8.22
N VAL A 769 18.57 -18.77 -7.15
CA VAL A 769 19.40 -19.28 -6.06
C VAL A 769 20.37 -20.34 -6.58
N LEU A 770 19.88 -21.33 -7.33
CA LEU A 770 20.71 -22.37 -7.94
C LEU A 770 21.77 -21.81 -8.88
N MET A 771 21.38 -20.89 -9.77
CA MET A 771 22.32 -20.26 -10.72
C MET A 771 23.39 -19.43 -10.00
N ALA A 772 23.05 -18.78 -8.87
CA ALA A 772 24.03 -18.07 -8.07
C ALA A 772 25.01 -19.03 -7.38
N ILE A 773 24.53 -20.17 -6.85
CA ILE A 773 25.37 -21.24 -6.29
C ILE A 773 26.36 -21.77 -7.34
N GLU A 774 25.88 -22.12 -8.53
CA GLU A 774 26.73 -22.64 -9.61
C GLU A 774 27.78 -21.61 -10.07
N ARG A 775 27.39 -20.31 -10.17
CA ARG A 775 28.33 -19.25 -10.50
C ARG A 775 29.45 -19.11 -9.46
N LEU A 776 29.15 -19.24 -8.18
CA LEU A 776 30.15 -19.16 -7.13
C LEU A 776 31.09 -20.38 -7.12
N LYS A 777 30.57 -21.60 -7.38
CA LYS A 777 31.37 -22.83 -7.49
C LYS A 777 32.33 -22.84 -8.71
N THR A 778 31.90 -22.22 -9.82
CA THR A 778 32.75 -22.21 -11.07
C THR A 778 33.88 -21.20 -11.03
N ARG A 779 33.93 -20.32 -10.06
CA ARG A 779 35.02 -19.36 -9.85
C ARG A 779 36.14 -19.89 -8.94
N GLU A 780 35.90 -21.07 -8.34
CA GLU A 780 36.95 -21.83 -7.64
C GLU A 780 37.81 -22.61 -8.65
#